data_03a54a9685d43a45a2ed7a27d53498b4
#
_entry.id   03a54a9685d43a45a2ed7a27d53498b4
#
_cell.length_a   1.000
_cell.length_b   1.000
_cell.length_c   1.000
_cell.angle_alpha   90.00
_cell.angle_beta   90.00
_cell.angle_gamma   90.00
#
_symmetry.space_group_name_H-M   'P 1'
#
loop_
_entity.id
_entity.type
_entity.pdbx_description
1 polymer ?
#
loop_
_entity_poly.entity_id
_entity_poly.type
_entity_poly.pdbx_seq_one_letter_code
_entity_poly.pdbx_strand_id
1 'polypeptide(L)'
;MLNKGITTIFYPCVDFEQKLTESENSFNCPIVATYPEVIRNNMERLLEPGTQFISPFVNFGNREYLPAHLSKTFKEYGYDIPVEEMKAALDKAWEEDAAVKAEIRAKGVETIEWMREHGVRGIVLAGRPYHLDPEINHGIPEVIVGLGMAVLTEDSIIDARLERPLRVLDQWSYHSRLYEAAARVGDEPDLEMVQLNSFGCGVDAITADQVQEILEGRGDVHTVLKIDEVSNLGAAKIRLRSLDAAITERASLASAIDEAGAGDGENGTDGAELAPASSVGLVSGSVDTATLRDPSGDAAREEAAGHIQPRAVFTEEMREAGYEILAPQMSPIHFRFLTPLFASAGLKVRVLEHTSRTSMEVGLKYVNNDSCYPAIVVIGQLLDEFISGRADPDRTAVGITQTGGMCRASNYAALLRKGLRDAGYPQVPVIALSVQGFEDNPGFRLGVTHIHKAIQAFVIGDAIQSMLLRVRPYEAKPGSAMNLYRTWDGYVQEWITSGRVGALGGRTSYGKLIRECVHAFDALPLRDIPRKPRVGLVGEILVKFHPDANNHAVDVIEAEGCEAELPGLMQFFHNSVATAAWDKENLGIDGKQRYIMPIVLWALKKYEKPVHRAFAATNGKFEAHRPIEEMIERSQDIARLGNQAGEGWYLTAEMVDMIEHGCPNIICAQPFACLPNHIVGKGMFRALRTRYPEANIVAVDYDPGASEVNQLNRIKLMLATALQDPEARDGDVLQLVDVEEPASCGGSGSVMLGMPTIPTRRAAFR
;
A
#
# COMPACT_ATOMS: atom_id res chain seq x y z
N MET A 1 31.66 -2.99 -11.03
CA MET A 1 31.83 -2.44 -12.39
C MET A 1 32.81 -1.27 -12.40
N LEU A 2 32.57 -0.15 -11.75
CA LEU A 2 33.45 1.03 -11.75
C LEU A 2 34.89 0.72 -11.31
N ASN A 3 35.09 -0.13 -10.28
CA ASN A 3 36.44 -0.59 -9.84
C ASN A 3 37.20 -1.39 -10.91
N LYS A 4 36.51 -1.90 -11.93
CA LYS A 4 37.08 -2.62 -13.07
C LYS A 4 37.27 -1.72 -14.29
N GLY A 5 37.11 -0.39 -14.15
CA GLY A 5 37.28 0.59 -15.22
C GLY A 5 36.10 0.63 -16.23
N ILE A 6 34.94 0.07 -15.89
CA ILE A 6 33.73 0.16 -16.73
C ILE A 6 33.12 1.52 -16.47
N THR A 7 32.99 2.32 -17.53
CA THR A 7 32.47 3.70 -17.48
C THR A 7 31.07 3.85 -18.01
N THR A 8 30.55 2.87 -18.76
CA THR A 8 29.16 2.85 -19.25
C THR A 8 28.42 1.68 -18.64
N ILE A 9 27.34 1.96 -17.94
CA ILE A 9 26.49 0.98 -17.27
C ILE A 9 25.05 1.14 -17.78
N PHE A 10 24.52 0.08 -18.40
CA PHE A 10 23.11 0.00 -18.76
C PHE A 10 22.36 -0.80 -17.71
N TYR A 11 21.41 -0.15 -17.02
CA TYR A 11 20.57 -0.80 -16.01
C TYR A 11 19.17 -0.22 -16.07
N PRO A 12 18.25 -0.82 -16.84
CA PRO A 12 16.90 -0.29 -17.04
C PRO A 12 16.02 -0.47 -15.80
N CYS A 13 15.05 0.42 -15.64
CA CYS A 13 13.92 0.28 -14.75
C CYS A 13 12.84 -0.52 -15.50
N VAL A 14 12.63 -1.78 -15.11
CA VAL A 14 11.66 -2.66 -15.78
C VAL A 14 10.34 -2.61 -15.04
N ASP A 15 9.38 -1.84 -15.52
CA ASP A 15 8.06 -1.71 -14.89
C ASP A 15 7.14 -2.87 -15.24
N PHE A 16 7.21 -3.34 -16.50
CA PHE A 16 6.42 -4.45 -17.01
C PHE A 16 7.31 -5.53 -17.58
N GLU A 17 7.13 -6.73 -17.09
CA GLU A 17 7.74 -7.95 -17.62
C GLU A 17 6.94 -8.50 -18.80
N GLN A 18 7.49 -9.52 -19.47
CA GLN A 18 6.70 -10.33 -20.37
C GLN A 18 5.58 -11.03 -19.59
N LYS A 19 4.40 -11.06 -20.18
CA LYS A 19 3.29 -11.82 -19.64
C LYS A 19 3.56 -13.31 -19.80
N LEU A 20 3.89 -13.99 -18.73
CA LEU A 20 4.27 -15.40 -18.70
C LEU A 20 3.07 -16.33 -18.46
N THR A 21 2.00 -15.80 -17.88
CA THR A 21 0.80 -16.50 -17.42
C THR A 21 -0.45 -15.76 -17.89
N GLU A 22 -1.63 -16.30 -17.66
CA GLU A 22 -2.92 -15.62 -17.93
C GLU A 22 -3.31 -14.61 -16.84
N SER A 23 -2.33 -13.92 -16.25
CA SER A 23 -2.53 -12.90 -15.22
C SER A 23 -3.25 -11.67 -15.77
N GLU A 24 -3.86 -10.85 -14.88
CA GLU A 24 -4.49 -9.58 -15.27
C GLU A 24 -3.46 -8.54 -15.74
N ASN A 25 -2.26 -8.57 -15.12
CA ASN A 25 -1.17 -7.67 -15.48
C ASN A 25 0.20 -8.36 -15.38
N SER A 26 1.27 -7.68 -15.78
CA SER A 26 2.65 -8.19 -15.76
C SER A 26 3.62 -7.21 -15.08
N PHE A 27 3.19 -6.53 -14.04
CA PHE A 27 4.06 -5.64 -13.28
C PHE A 27 5.25 -6.38 -12.68
N ASN A 28 6.38 -5.72 -12.64
CA ASN A 28 7.49 -6.15 -11.80
C ASN A 28 7.25 -5.74 -10.34
N CYS A 29 8.04 -6.26 -9.42
CA CYS A 29 8.08 -5.77 -8.05
C CYS A 29 8.54 -4.30 -8.04
N PRO A 30 7.85 -3.38 -7.34
CA PRO A 30 8.22 -1.96 -7.30
C PRO A 30 9.67 -1.69 -6.88
N ILE A 31 10.20 -2.48 -5.94
CA ILE A 31 11.60 -2.36 -5.51
C ILE A 31 12.55 -2.72 -6.64
N VAL A 32 12.32 -3.86 -7.31
CA VAL A 32 13.19 -4.35 -8.39
C VAL A 32 13.15 -3.40 -9.59
N ALA A 33 11.95 -2.94 -9.97
CA ALA A 33 11.76 -1.98 -11.07
C ALA A 33 12.55 -0.67 -10.85
N THR A 34 12.73 -0.25 -9.60
CA THR A 34 13.28 1.07 -9.28
C THR A 34 14.65 1.05 -8.62
N TYR A 35 15.32 -0.11 -8.51
CA TYR A 35 16.73 -0.17 -8.07
C TYR A 35 17.67 0.79 -8.83
N PRO A 36 17.56 0.95 -10.18
CA PRO A 36 18.41 1.92 -10.88
C PRO A 36 18.23 3.35 -10.39
N GLU A 37 17.01 3.75 -10.02
CA GLU A 37 16.74 5.09 -9.47
C GLU A 37 17.40 5.29 -8.10
N VAL A 38 17.28 4.30 -7.21
CA VAL A 38 17.91 4.36 -5.89
C VAL A 38 19.44 4.41 -6.02
N ILE A 39 20.01 3.58 -6.90
CA ILE A 39 21.45 3.56 -7.17
C ILE A 39 21.92 4.91 -7.73
N ARG A 40 21.22 5.46 -8.71
CA ARG A 40 21.51 6.77 -9.32
C ARG A 40 21.58 7.88 -8.27
N ASN A 41 20.66 7.89 -7.33
CA ASN A 41 20.54 8.96 -6.32
C ASN A 41 21.46 8.76 -5.10
N ASN A 42 22.08 7.58 -4.92
CA ASN A 42 22.89 7.28 -3.73
C ASN A 42 24.36 6.95 -4.02
N MET A 43 24.76 6.77 -5.29
CA MET A 43 26.15 6.48 -5.67
C MET A 43 26.80 7.66 -6.38
N GLU A 44 27.58 8.47 -5.64
CA GLU A 44 28.28 9.66 -6.19
C GLU A 44 29.14 9.35 -7.42
N ARG A 45 29.80 8.20 -7.42
CA ARG A 45 30.67 7.78 -8.54
C ARG A 45 29.96 7.64 -9.89
N LEU A 46 28.64 7.49 -9.89
CA LEU A 46 27.84 7.50 -11.13
C LEU A 46 27.67 8.91 -11.70
N LEU A 47 27.89 9.94 -10.88
CA LEU A 47 27.80 11.35 -11.28
C LEU A 47 29.16 11.93 -11.67
N GLU A 48 30.26 11.16 -11.54
CA GLU A 48 31.61 11.59 -11.92
C GLU A 48 31.72 11.79 -13.45
N PRO A 49 32.44 12.80 -13.90
CA PRO A 49 32.69 13.02 -15.33
C PRO A 49 33.31 11.78 -16.00
N GLY A 50 32.73 11.35 -17.12
CA GLY A 50 33.17 10.16 -17.84
C GLY A 50 32.46 8.89 -17.50
N THR A 51 31.56 8.89 -16.50
CA THR A 51 30.65 7.77 -16.22
C THR A 51 29.28 8.03 -16.87
N GLN A 52 28.77 7.03 -17.57
CA GLN A 52 27.41 7.03 -18.12
C GLN A 52 26.58 5.95 -17.44
N PHE A 53 25.48 6.35 -16.81
CA PHE A 53 24.49 5.43 -16.22
C PHE A 53 23.17 5.53 -16.97
N ILE A 54 22.93 4.56 -17.85
CA ILE A 54 21.79 4.50 -18.77
C ILE A 54 20.71 3.67 -18.10
N SER A 55 19.65 4.31 -17.59
CA SER A 55 18.59 3.65 -16.82
C SER A 55 17.19 4.07 -17.30
N PRO A 56 16.78 3.73 -18.54
CA PRO A 56 15.44 4.01 -19.02
C PRO A 56 14.40 3.20 -18.26
N PHE A 57 13.17 3.71 -18.20
CA PHE A 57 12.00 2.90 -17.87
C PHE A 57 11.60 2.11 -19.11
N VAL A 58 11.31 0.82 -18.94
CA VAL A 58 11.01 -0.08 -20.06
C VAL A 58 9.81 -0.97 -19.76
N ASN A 59 9.13 -1.34 -20.83
CA ASN A 59 8.01 -2.28 -20.83
C ASN A 59 8.35 -3.46 -21.75
N PHE A 60 8.78 -4.59 -21.17
CA PHE A 60 9.09 -5.80 -21.92
C PHE A 60 7.84 -6.50 -22.49
N GLY A 61 6.66 -6.16 -21.98
CA GLY A 61 5.40 -6.64 -22.54
C GLY A 61 5.05 -6.00 -23.90
N ASN A 62 5.62 -4.82 -24.23
CA ASN A 62 5.37 -4.13 -25.50
C ASN A 62 6.55 -4.23 -26.46
N ARG A 63 6.64 -5.37 -27.17
CA ARG A 63 7.72 -5.67 -28.11
C ARG A 63 7.79 -4.74 -29.31
N GLU A 64 6.66 -4.15 -29.73
CA GLU A 64 6.63 -3.24 -30.89
C GLU A 64 7.19 -1.85 -30.54
N TYR A 65 6.96 -1.40 -29.33
CA TYR A 65 7.41 -0.08 -28.88
C TYR A 65 8.88 -0.07 -28.46
N LEU A 66 9.36 -1.13 -27.82
CA LEU A 66 10.67 -1.19 -27.17
C LEU A 66 11.86 -0.84 -28.07
N PRO A 67 11.96 -1.30 -29.34
CA PRO A 67 13.10 -0.97 -30.21
C PRO A 67 13.27 0.54 -30.44
N ALA A 68 12.18 1.24 -30.76
CA ALA A 68 12.21 2.68 -30.99
C ALA A 68 12.55 3.47 -29.71
N HIS A 69 12.01 3.04 -28.57
CA HIS A 69 12.30 3.65 -27.27
C HIS A 69 13.77 3.50 -26.87
N LEU A 70 14.34 2.31 -26.97
CA LEU A 70 15.76 2.08 -26.66
C LEU A 70 16.70 2.78 -27.65
N SER A 71 16.39 2.79 -28.96
CA SER A 71 17.17 3.55 -29.94
C SER A 71 17.21 5.03 -29.59
N LYS A 72 16.07 5.64 -29.24
CA LYS A 72 15.99 7.04 -28.76
C LYS A 72 16.84 7.23 -27.52
N THR A 73 16.69 6.35 -26.52
CA THR A 73 17.43 6.43 -25.25
C THR A 73 18.94 6.38 -25.48
N PHE A 74 19.44 5.40 -26.23
CA PHE A 74 20.87 5.25 -26.50
C PHE A 74 21.44 6.44 -27.27
N LYS A 75 20.65 7.06 -28.15
CA LYS A 75 21.04 8.26 -28.89
C LYS A 75 21.27 9.47 -27.97
N GLU A 76 20.50 9.62 -26.89
CA GLU A 76 20.67 10.67 -25.88
C GLU A 76 22.03 10.55 -25.16
N TYR A 77 22.60 9.34 -25.09
CA TYR A 77 23.92 9.07 -24.51
C TYR A 77 25.05 9.00 -25.55
N GLY A 78 24.75 9.35 -26.81
CA GLY A 78 25.77 9.43 -27.88
C GLY A 78 25.93 8.15 -28.69
N TYR A 79 25.07 7.15 -28.52
CA TYR A 79 25.06 5.90 -29.30
C TYR A 79 23.96 5.98 -30.35
N ASP A 80 24.33 6.19 -31.62
CA ASP A 80 23.35 6.24 -32.73
C ASP A 80 23.09 4.85 -33.29
N ILE A 81 22.18 4.11 -32.64
CA ILE A 81 21.78 2.75 -33.02
C ILE A 81 20.46 2.83 -33.78
N PRO A 82 20.42 2.42 -35.08
CA PRO A 82 19.18 2.44 -35.85
C PRO A 82 18.10 1.54 -35.22
N VAL A 83 16.84 1.92 -35.36
CA VAL A 83 15.70 1.17 -34.81
C VAL A 83 15.67 -0.29 -35.34
N GLU A 84 16.02 -0.49 -36.62
CA GLU A 84 16.03 -1.82 -37.23
C GLU A 84 17.12 -2.73 -36.62
N GLU A 85 18.29 -2.16 -36.31
CA GLU A 85 19.36 -2.90 -35.63
C GLU A 85 18.98 -3.22 -34.18
N MET A 86 18.38 -2.26 -33.47
CA MET A 86 17.86 -2.48 -32.12
C MET A 86 16.77 -3.56 -32.11
N LYS A 87 15.86 -3.54 -33.11
CA LYS A 87 14.83 -4.57 -33.25
C LYS A 87 15.43 -5.95 -33.48
N ALA A 88 16.40 -6.05 -34.39
CA ALA A 88 17.06 -7.35 -34.69
C ALA A 88 17.79 -7.92 -33.44
N ALA A 89 18.43 -7.04 -32.63
CA ALA A 89 19.08 -7.45 -31.40
C ALA A 89 18.07 -7.94 -30.35
N LEU A 90 16.95 -7.23 -30.21
CA LEU A 90 15.87 -7.62 -29.28
C LEU A 90 15.16 -8.89 -29.71
N ASP A 91 14.87 -9.07 -31.02
CA ASP A 91 14.25 -10.29 -31.54
C ASP A 91 15.13 -11.52 -31.21
N LYS A 92 16.45 -11.39 -31.40
CA LYS A 92 17.39 -12.44 -31.02
C LYS A 92 17.44 -12.68 -29.51
N ALA A 93 17.39 -11.63 -28.70
CA ALA A 93 17.35 -11.76 -27.24
C ALA A 93 16.07 -12.47 -26.77
N TRP A 94 14.93 -12.21 -27.41
CA TRP A 94 13.68 -12.93 -27.13
C TRP A 94 13.70 -14.41 -27.52
N GLU A 95 14.35 -14.71 -28.63
CA GLU A 95 14.55 -16.13 -29.06
C GLU A 95 15.39 -16.89 -28.04
N GLU A 96 16.48 -16.28 -27.56
CA GLU A 96 17.37 -16.89 -26.58
C GLU A 96 16.68 -17.06 -25.22
N ASP A 97 15.98 -16.03 -24.74
CA ASP A 97 15.19 -16.09 -23.49
C ASP A 97 14.14 -17.22 -23.55
N ALA A 98 13.46 -17.36 -24.68
CA ALA A 98 12.48 -18.44 -24.89
C ALA A 98 13.14 -19.81 -24.89
N ALA A 99 14.34 -19.94 -25.52
CA ALA A 99 15.09 -21.18 -25.54
C ALA A 99 15.55 -21.60 -24.14
N VAL A 100 16.11 -20.68 -23.36
CA VAL A 100 16.52 -20.93 -21.96
C VAL A 100 15.31 -21.36 -21.10
N LYS A 101 14.18 -20.68 -21.20
CA LYS A 101 12.96 -21.08 -20.50
C LYS A 101 12.43 -22.45 -20.90
N ALA A 102 12.56 -22.81 -22.18
CA ALA A 102 12.20 -24.14 -22.66
C ALA A 102 13.13 -25.22 -22.12
N GLU A 103 14.45 -24.96 -22.07
CA GLU A 103 15.43 -25.87 -21.48
C GLU A 103 15.17 -26.09 -19.97
N ILE A 104 14.89 -25.04 -19.21
CA ILE A 104 14.54 -25.15 -17.77
C ILE A 104 13.32 -26.05 -17.59
N ARG A 105 12.25 -25.87 -18.39
CA ARG A 105 11.06 -26.72 -18.34
C ARG A 105 11.33 -28.15 -18.72
N ALA A 106 12.13 -28.38 -19.79
CA ALA A 106 12.53 -29.72 -20.21
C ALA A 106 13.29 -30.45 -19.08
N LYS A 107 14.17 -29.72 -18.39
CA LYS A 107 14.91 -30.25 -17.22
C LYS A 107 13.99 -30.56 -16.05
N GLY A 108 12.97 -29.76 -15.83
CA GLY A 108 11.92 -30.03 -14.84
C GLY A 108 11.18 -31.33 -15.11
N VAL A 109 10.76 -31.56 -16.35
CA VAL A 109 10.10 -32.82 -16.77
C VAL A 109 11.04 -34.01 -16.57
N GLU A 110 12.28 -33.94 -17.06
CA GLU A 110 13.31 -34.99 -16.88
C GLU A 110 13.51 -35.32 -15.39
N THR A 111 13.52 -34.28 -14.54
CA THR A 111 13.71 -34.47 -13.08
C THR A 111 12.53 -35.20 -12.46
N ILE A 112 11.28 -34.84 -12.82
CA ILE A 112 10.07 -35.50 -12.33
C ILE A 112 10.03 -36.99 -12.78
N GLU A 113 10.40 -37.27 -14.01
CA GLU A 113 10.51 -38.66 -14.50
C GLU A 113 11.55 -39.45 -13.70
N TRP A 114 12.74 -38.87 -13.51
CA TRP A 114 13.80 -39.48 -12.70
C TRP A 114 13.34 -39.73 -11.24
N MET A 115 12.63 -38.79 -10.63
CA MET A 115 12.07 -38.94 -9.28
C MET A 115 11.14 -40.15 -9.18
N ARG A 116 10.24 -40.31 -10.16
CA ARG A 116 9.31 -41.45 -10.24
C ARG A 116 10.01 -42.79 -10.39
N GLU A 117 11.02 -42.83 -11.27
CA GLU A 117 11.83 -44.03 -11.49
C GLU A 117 12.61 -44.49 -10.25
N HIS A 118 13.04 -43.53 -9.41
CA HIS A 118 13.88 -43.83 -8.27
C HIS A 118 13.12 -43.77 -6.92
N GLY A 119 11.83 -43.50 -6.94
CA GLY A 119 11.00 -43.38 -5.73
C GLY A 119 11.43 -42.21 -4.85
N VAL A 120 11.96 -41.14 -5.44
CA VAL A 120 12.40 -39.91 -4.74
C VAL A 120 11.32 -38.86 -4.82
N ARG A 121 11.04 -38.18 -3.71
CA ARG A 121 10.15 -37.03 -3.68
C ARG A 121 10.87 -35.75 -4.04
N GLY A 122 10.11 -34.75 -4.53
CA GLY A 122 10.66 -33.46 -4.94
C GLY A 122 10.08 -32.28 -4.17
N ILE A 123 10.93 -31.30 -3.94
CA ILE A 123 10.55 -30.01 -3.42
C ILE A 123 10.63 -28.99 -4.55
N VAL A 124 9.52 -28.30 -4.80
CA VAL A 124 9.48 -27.11 -5.64
C VAL A 124 9.88 -25.93 -4.76
N LEU A 125 11.15 -25.49 -4.90
CA LEU A 125 11.69 -24.33 -4.21
C LEU A 125 11.26 -23.08 -4.95
N ALA A 126 10.17 -22.48 -4.50
CA ALA A 126 9.49 -21.38 -5.15
C ALA A 126 9.91 -20.03 -4.53
N GLY A 127 9.92 -19.00 -5.35
CA GLY A 127 10.26 -17.65 -4.89
C GLY A 127 10.47 -16.69 -6.04
N ARG A 128 11.34 -15.71 -5.85
CA ARG A 128 11.78 -14.85 -6.94
C ARG A 128 13.05 -15.35 -7.56
N PRO A 129 13.37 -14.97 -8.81
CA PRO A 129 14.56 -15.45 -9.49
C PRO A 129 15.86 -15.29 -8.69
N TYR A 130 16.00 -14.20 -7.92
CA TYR A 130 17.19 -13.97 -7.11
C TYR A 130 17.27 -14.88 -5.86
N HIS A 131 16.18 -15.53 -5.44
CA HIS A 131 16.22 -16.51 -4.35
C HIS A 131 17.00 -17.79 -4.71
N LEU A 132 17.30 -17.99 -5.99
CA LEU A 132 18.13 -19.12 -6.45
C LEU A 132 19.63 -18.85 -6.28
N ASP A 133 20.05 -17.60 -6.01
CA ASP A 133 21.43 -17.28 -5.76
C ASP A 133 21.90 -17.89 -4.42
N PRO A 134 23.02 -18.62 -4.39
CA PRO A 134 23.51 -19.28 -3.18
C PRO A 134 23.83 -18.33 -2.00
N GLU A 135 24.26 -17.09 -2.29
CA GLU A 135 24.49 -16.07 -1.26
C GLU A 135 23.18 -15.61 -0.62
N ILE A 136 22.05 -15.67 -1.37
CA ILE A 136 20.74 -15.26 -0.89
C ILE A 136 20.01 -16.41 -0.19
N ASN A 137 20.06 -17.64 -0.74
CA ASN A 137 19.35 -18.76 -0.15
C ASN A 137 20.12 -19.49 0.94
N HIS A 138 21.40 -19.11 1.16
CA HIS A 138 22.26 -19.63 2.24
C HIS A 138 22.44 -21.16 2.23
N GLY A 139 22.26 -21.85 1.09
CA GLY A 139 22.41 -23.30 0.96
C GLY A 139 21.17 -24.08 1.36
N ILE A 140 19.96 -23.50 1.25
CA ILE A 140 18.69 -24.22 1.45
C ILE A 140 18.52 -25.39 0.47
N PRO A 141 18.86 -25.26 -0.85
CA PRO A 141 18.80 -26.40 -1.78
C PRO A 141 19.63 -27.59 -1.31
N GLU A 142 20.83 -27.34 -0.82
CA GLU A 142 21.74 -28.39 -0.32
C GLU A 142 21.17 -29.09 0.93
N VAL A 143 20.43 -28.36 1.77
CA VAL A 143 19.74 -28.95 2.92
C VAL A 143 18.63 -29.89 2.47
N ILE A 144 17.85 -29.52 1.45
CA ILE A 144 16.76 -30.32 0.90
C ILE A 144 17.34 -31.61 0.26
N VAL A 145 18.38 -31.48 -0.55
CA VAL A 145 19.09 -32.64 -1.15
C VAL A 145 19.67 -33.55 -0.07
N GLY A 146 20.22 -32.96 1.00
CA GLY A 146 20.74 -33.72 2.15
C GLY A 146 19.67 -34.49 2.94
N LEU A 147 18.40 -34.18 2.76
CA LEU A 147 17.25 -34.93 3.29
C LEU A 147 16.77 -36.03 2.33
N GLY A 148 17.42 -36.20 1.16
CA GLY A 148 17.09 -37.23 0.17
C GLY A 148 15.98 -36.83 -0.80
N MET A 149 15.65 -35.55 -0.91
CA MET A 149 14.64 -35.03 -1.82
C MET A 149 15.28 -34.31 -3.03
N ALA A 150 14.62 -34.35 -4.18
CA ALA A 150 15.00 -33.57 -5.36
C ALA A 150 14.56 -32.11 -5.20
N VAL A 151 15.26 -31.18 -5.87
CA VAL A 151 14.91 -29.75 -5.86
C VAL A 151 14.58 -29.30 -7.29
N LEU A 152 13.40 -28.73 -7.45
CA LEU A 152 12.94 -28.09 -8.68
C LEU A 152 12.65 -26.61 -8.40
N THR A 153 12.64 -25.78 -9.44
CA THR A 153 12.23 -24.39 -9.36
C THR A 153 10.79 -24.21 -9.87
N GLU A 154 10.11 -23.14 -9.45
CA GLU A 154 8.73 -22.89 -9.88
C GLU A 154 8.61 -22.77 -11.41
N ASP A 155 9.58 -22.17 -12.08
CA ASP A 155 9.57 -21.97 -13.54
C ASP A 155 9.90 -23.23 -14.35
N SER A 156 10.42 -24.27 -13.68
CA SER A 156 10.68 -25.57 -14.31
C SER A 156 9.42 -26.44 -14.45
N ILE A 157 8.32 -26.12 -13.74
CA ILE A 157 7.13 -26.96 -13.65
C ILE A 157 5.82 -26.29 -14.09
N ILE A 158 5.82 -24.97 -14.35
CA ILE A 158 4.59 -24.23 -14.71
C ILE A 158 4.06 -24.66 -16.10
N ASP A 159 2.74 -24.90 -16.19
CA ASP A 159 2.04 -25.32 -17.41
C ASP A 159 0.66 -24.68 -17.62
N ALA A 160 0.39 -23.55 -16.95
CA ALA A 160 -0.82 -22.74 -17.12
C ALA A 160 -2.16 -23.47 -16.83
N ARG A 161 -2.20 -24.34 -15.84
CA ARG A 161 -3.43 -25.09 -15.44
C ARG A 161 -4.23 -24.45 -14.31
N LEU A 162 -3.99 -23.19 -14.00
CA LEU A 162 -4.64 -22.51 -12.89
C LEU A 162 -6.01 -21.97 -13.30
N GLU A 163 -7.05 -22.29 -12.52
CA GLU A 163 -8.37 -21.71 -12.68
C GLU A 163 -8.39 -20.23 -12.21
N ARG A 164 -9.04 -19.37 -12.98
CA ARG A 164 -9.16 -17.94 -12.71
C ARG A 164 -10.63 -17.50 -12.77
N PRO A 165 -11.05 -16.41 -12.07
CA PRO A 165 -10.20 -15.46 -11.36
C PRO A 165 -9.76 -15.96 -9.99
N LEU A 166 -8.58 -15.50 -9.53
CA LEU A 166 -8.12 -15.70 -8.15
C LEU A 166 -8.84 -14.74 -7.19
N ARG A 167 -8.74 -15.00 -5.88
CA ARG A 167 -9.22 -14.05 -4.86
C ARG A 167 -8.43 -12.74 -4.90
N VAL A 168 -7.11 -12.83 -5.07
CA VAL A 168 -6.22 -11.69 -5.22
C VAL A 168 -6.20 -11.20 -6.67
N LEU A 169 -5.86 -9.92 -6.86
CA LEU A 169 -5.56 -9.38 -8.17
C LEU A 169 -4.20 -9.93 -8.64
N ASP A 170 -4.21 -10.74 -9.68
CA ASP A 170 -3.03 -11.39 -10.23
C ASP A 170 -2.31 -10.44 -11.20
N GLN A 171 -1.39 -9.65 -10.68
CA GLN A 171 -0.80 -8.54 -11.42
C GLN A 171 0.73 -8.48 -11.43
N TRP A 172 1.42 -9.27 -10.61
CA TRP A 172 2.88 -9.28 -10.57
C TRP A 172 3.44 -10.51 -11.27
N SER A 173 4.24 -10.32 -12.30
CA SER A 173 4.68 -11.36 -13.21
C SER A 173 5.33 -12.57 -12.52
N TYR A 174 6.27 -12.31 -11.59
CA TYR A 174 6.96 -13.40 -10.88
C TYR A 174 6.11 -14.06 -9.78
N HIS A 175 5.06 -13.41 -9.31
CA HIS A 175 4.14 -13.97 -8.33
C HIS A 175 3.07 -14.83 -9.01
N SER A 176 2.63 -14.45 -10.22
CA SER A 176 1.74 -15.28 -11.04
C SER A 176 2.27 -16.68 -11.28
N ARG A 177 3.60 -16.82 -11.45
CA ARG A 177 4.26 -18.13 -11.59
C ARG A 177 4.10 -19.01 -10.35
N LEU A 178 4.12 -18.40 -9.16
CA LEU A 178 3.96 -19.12 -7.88
C LEU A 178 2.58 -19.74 -7.77
N TYR A 179 1.53 -19.05 -8.25
CA TYR A 179 0.17 -19.58 -8.26
C TYR A 179 0.02 -20.79 -9.19
N GLU A 180 0.61 -20.72 -10.39
CA GLU A 180 0.61 -21.85 -11.34
C GLU A 180 1.47 -23.02 -10.84
N ALA A 181 2.62 -22.74 -10.23
CA ALA A 181 3.44 -23.77 -9.62
C ALA A 181 2.72 -24.47 -8.45
N ALA A 182 1.99 -23.70 -7.60
CA ALA A 182 1.18 -24.26 -6.52
C ALA A 182 0.04 -25.15 -7.05
N ALA A 183 -0.63 -24.74 -8.13
CA ALA A 183 -1.64 -25.57 -8.78
C ALA A 183 -1.04 -26.87 -9.32
N ARG A 184 0.13 -26.78 -9.96
CA ARG A 184 0.84 -27.95 -10.47
C ARG A 184 1.30 -28.91 -9.38
N VAL A 185 1.85 -28.38 -8.26
CA VAL A 185 2.24 -29.20 -7.11
C VAL A 185 1.03 -29.96 -6.55
N GLY A 186 -0.10 -29.29 -6.40
CA GLY A 186 -1.31 -29.94 -5.91
C GLY A 186 -1.87 -31.03 -6.81
N ASP A 187 -1.48 -31.07 -8.09
CA ASP A 187 -1.85 -32.13 -9.04
C ASP A 187 -0.82 -33.27 -9.09
N GLU A 188 0.35 -33.12 -8.46
CA GLU A 188 1.45 -34.09 -8.49
C GLU A 188 1.74 -34.65 -7.09
N PRO A 189 1.46 -35.93 -6.83
CA PRO A 189 1.56 -36.51 -5.49
C PRO A 189 3.00 -36.62 -4.95
N ASP A 190 4.01 -36.51 -5.82
CA ASP A 190 5.42 -36.65 -5.46
C ASP A 190 6.12 -35.30 -5.28
N LEU A 191 5.38 -34.18 -5.43
CA LEU A 191 5.87 -32.82 -5.26
C LEU A 191 5.29 -32.14 -4.00
N GLU A 192 6.13 -31.36 -3.34
CA GLU A 192 5.73 -30.44 -2.26
C GLU A 192 6.29 -29.04 -2.53
N MET A 193 5.63 -28.00 -2.04
CA MET A 193 6.06 -26.63 -2.28
C MET A 193 6.68 -26.01 -1.04
N VAL A 194 7.89 -25.48 -1.20
CA VAL A 194 8.58 -24.63 -0.21
C VAL A 194 8.78 -23.24 -0.80
N GLN A 195 8.11 -22.25 -0.23
CA GLN A 195 8.22 -20.87 -0.71
C GLN A 195 9.24 -20.08 0.10
N LEU A 196 10.22 -19.48 -0.60
CA LEU A 196 11.17 -18.55 -0.02
C LEU A 196 10.59 -17.14 -0.05
N ASN A 197 10.48 -16.52 1.12
CA ASN A 197 9.99 -15.16 1.27
C ASN A 197 11.08 -14.28 1.89
N SER A 198 11.31 -13.12 1.31
CA SER A 198 12.17 -12.10 1.94
C SER A 198 11.48 -11.50 3.17
N PHE A 199 12.23 -11.29 4.25
CA PHE A 199 11.70 -10.66 5.46
C PHE A 199 11.12 -9.27 5.15
N GLY A 200 9.91 -9.00 5.64
CA GLY A 200 9.21 -7.73 5.41
C GLY A 200 8.72 -7.50 3.97
N CYS A 201 8.75 -8.52 3.09
CA CYS A 201 8.20 -8.38 1.75
C CYS A 201 6.67 -8.43 1.74
N GLY A 202 6.03 -7.28 1.61
CA GLY A 202 4.58 -7.21 1.63
C GLY A 202 3.88 -7.72 0.37
N VAL A 203 4.58 -7.88 -0.76
CA VAL A 203 4.01 -8.55 -1.93
C VAL A 203 3.94 -10.06 -1.67
N ASP A 204 4.97 -10.63 -1.04
CA ASP A 204 4.94 -12.02 -0.60
C ASP A 204 3.83 -12.32 0.41
N ALA A 205 3.48 -11.35 1.27
CA ALA A 205 2.38 -11.50 2.21
C ALA A 205 1.03 -11.77 1.50
N ILE A 206 0.80 -11.15 0.33
CA ILE A 206 -0.40 -11.38 -0.49
C ILE A 206 -0.26 -12.72 -1.23
N THR A 207 0.91 -12.97 -1.82
CA THR A 207 1.17 -14.15 -2.63
C THR A 207 1.14 -15.43 -1.82
N ALA A 208 1.78 -15.43 -0.64
CA ALA A 208 1.81 -16.60 0.23
C ALA A 208 0.41 -17.03 0.68
N ASP A 209 -0.46 -16.07 1.02
CA ASP A 209 -1.85 -16.34 1.37
C ASP A 209 -2.63 -17.01 0.20
N GLN A 210 -2.39 -16.56 -1.04
CA GLN A 210 -3.05 -17.13 -2.22
C GLN A 210 -2.48 -18.50 -2.59
N VAL A 211 -1.14 -18.67 -2.50
CA VAL A 211 -0.48 -19.98 -2.70
C VAL A 211 -0.99 -20.99 -1.69
N GLN A 212 -1.12 -20.60 -0.42
CA GLN A 212 -1.69 -21.44 0.63
C GLN A 212 -3.10 -21.89 0.28
N GLU A 213 -3.99 -20.96 -0.14
CA GLU A 213 -5.37 -21.31 -0.55
C GLU A 213 -5.40 -22.31 -1.71
N ILE A 214 -4.50 -22.17 -2.70
CA ILE A 214 -4.42 -23.09 -3.84
C ILE A 214 -3.98 -24.49 -3.40
N LEU A 215 -2.97 -24.59 -2.54
CA LEU A 215 -2.43 -25.85 -2.05
C LEU A 215 -3.42 -26.55 -1.11
N GLU A 216 -3.97 -25.83 -0.11
CA GLU A 216 -4.96 -26.36 0.83
C GLU A 216 -6.22 -26.85 0.12
N GLY A 217 -6.70 -26.15 -0.91
CA GLY A 217 -7.81 -26.59 -1.76
C GLY A 217 -7.53 -27.91 -2.53
N ARG A 218 -6.27 -28.32 -2.61
CA ARG A 218 -5.83 -29.58 -3.21
C ARG A 218 -5.33 -30.61 -2.17
N GLY A 219 -5.43 -30.29 -0.88
CA GLY A 219 -5.04 -31.16 0.23
C GLY A 219 -3.54 -31.19 0.52
N ASP A 220 -2.79 -30.15 0.06
CA ASP A 220 -1.37 -30.01 0.29
C ASP A 220 -1.03 -28.96 1.34
N VAL A 221 0.19 -29.04 1.88
CA VAL A 221 0.69 -28.15 2.92
C VAL A 221 1.58 -27.09 2.32
N HIS A 222 1.34 -25.83 2.65
CA HIS A 222 2.21 -24.72 2.24
C HIS A 222 3.32 -24.50 3.27
N THR A 223 4.58 -24.68 2.88
CA THR A 223 5.74 -24.39 3.73
C THR A 223 6.43 -23.10 3.29
N VAL A 224 6.49 -22.11 4.18
CA VAL A 224 7.17 -20.83 3.94
C VAL A 224 8.47 -20.75 4.75
N LEU A 225 9.56 -20.43 4.09
CA LEU A 225 10.85 -20.11 4.71
C LEU A 225 11.17 -18.64 4.53
N LYS A 226 11.29 -17.90 5.62
CA LYS A 226 11.72 -16.48 5.58
C LYS A 226 13.23 -16.39 5.50
N ILE A 227 13.73 -15.60 4.55
CA ILE A 227 15.14 -15.33 4.30
C ILE A 227 15.45 -13.90 4.73
N ASP A 228 16.56 -13.72 5.40
CA ASP A 228 17.10 -12.44 5.85
C ASP A 228 18.61 -12.38 5.59
N GLU A 229 19.21 -11.19 5.68
CA GLU A 229 20.66 -10.96 5.50
C GLU A 229 21.53 -11.85 6.42
N VAL A 230 21.03 -12.19 7.59
CA VAL A 230 21.70 -13.03 8.61
C VAL A 230 20.90 -14.31 8.84
N SER A 231 20.61 -15.05 7.78
CA SER A 231 19.80 -16.26 7.91
C SER A 231 20.53 -17.37 8.64
N ASN A 232 19.95 -17.81 9.75
CA ASN A 232 20.36 -19.03 10.41
C ASN A 232 19.65 -20.24 9.81
N LEU A 233 20.38 -21.08 9.10
CA LEU A 233 19.85 -22.32 8.52
C LEU A 233 19.19 -23.26 9.55
N GLY A 234 19.42 -23.06 10.85
CA GLY A 234 18.80 -23.87 11.89
C GLY A 234 17.28 -23.91 11.82
N ALA A 235 16.65 -22.74 11.70
CA ALA A 235 15.20 -22.63 11.57
C ALA A 235 14.68 -23.29 10.28
N ALA A 236 15.35 -23.05 9.14
CA ALA A 236 15.03 -23.69 7.87
C ALA A 236 15.14 -25.22 7.95
N LYS A 237 16.23 -25.75 8.53
CA LYS A 237 16.43 -27.19 8.74
C LYS A 237 15.33 -27.82 9.60
N ILE A 238 14.89 -27.16 10.66
CA ILE A 238 13.81 -27.66 11.52
C ILE A 238 12.50 -27.73 10.70
N ARG A 239 12.13 -26.67 9.96
CA ARG A 239 10.94 -26.64 9.14
C ARG A 239 10.95 -27.68 8.02
N LEU A 240 12.07 -27.84 7.32
CA LEU A 240 12.23 -28.85 6.27
C LEU A 240 12.14 -30.28 6.83
N ARG A 241 12.71 -30.56 8.00
CA ARG A 241 12.55 -31.85 8.67
C ARG A 241 11.13 -32.11 9.13
N SER A 242 10.43 -31.08 9.61
CA SER A 242 9.01 -31.20 9.96
C SER A 242 8.15 -31.49 8.72
N LEU A 243 8.45 -30.85 7.58
CA LEU A 243 7.80 -31.16 6.31
C LEU A 243 8.07 -32.58 5.88
N ASP A 244 9.32 -33.04 5.91
CA ASP A 244 9.73 -34.43 5.56
C ASP A 244 9.00 -35.47 6.44
N ALA A 245 8.89 -35.22 7.74
CA ALA A 245 8.13 -36.05 8.67
C ALA A 245 6.63 -36.10 8.32
N ALA A 246 6.02 -34.94 8.02
CA ALA A 246 4.60 -34.84 7.64
C ALA A 246 4.32 -35.55 6.30
N ILE A 247 5.23 -35.46 5.33
CA ILE A 247 5.15 -36.18 4.06
C ILE A 247 5.20 -37.70 4.26
N THR A 248 6.15 -38.16 5.12
CA THR A 248 6.31 -39.56 5.44
C THR A 248 5.11 -40.13 6.17
N GLU A 249 4.52 -39.40 7.10
CA GLU A 249 3.31 -39.78 7.82
C GLU A 249 2.10 -39.86 6.86
N ARG A 250 1.91 -38.90 5.97
CA ARG A 250 0.84 -38.97 4.94
C ARG A 250 0.97 -40.20 4.07
N ALA A 251 2.19 -40.50 3.59
CA ALA A 251 2.43 -41.70 2.77
C ALA A 251 2.12 -42.99 3.50
N SER A 252 2.48 -43.07 4.79
CA SER A 252 2.18 -44.28 5.60
C SER A 252 0.70 -44.44 5.85
N LEU A 253 -0.05 -43.37 6.08
CA LEU A 253 -1.50 -43.39 6.25
C LEU A 253 -2.23 -43.79 4.96
N ALA A 254 -1.81 -43.26 3.81
CA ALA A 254 -2.36 -43.63 2.52
C ALA A 254 -2.15 -45.11 2.22
N SER A 255 -0.96 -45.66 2.46
CA SER A 255 -0.69 -47.10 2.31
C SER A 255 -1.54 -47.97 3.24
N ALA A 256 -1.77 -47.54 4.50
CA ALA A 256 -2.59 -48.27 5.46
C ALA A 256 -4.09 -48.26 5.06
N ILE A 257 -4.58 -47.19 4.43
CA ILE A 257 -5.96 -47.11 3.94
C ILE A 257 -6.12 -48.02 2.70
N ASP A 258 -5.15 -48.02 1.78
CA ASP A 258 -5.16 -48.89 0.60
C ASP A 258 -5.12 -50.38 0.99
N GLU A 259 -4.32 -50.76 2.01
CA GLU A 259 -4.27 -52.11 2.54
C GLU A 259 -5.61 -52.51 3.27
N ALA A 260 -6.24 -51.58 3.99
CA ALA A 260 -7.53 -51.80 4.64
C ALA A 260 -8.67 -51.90 3.62
N GLY A 261 -8.64 -51.11 2.54
CA GLY A 261 -9.63 -51.16 1.44
C GLY A 261 -9.54 -52.43 0.56
N ALA A 262 -8.36 -53.07 0.49
CA ALA A 262 -8.15 -54.29 -0.26
C ALA A 262 -8.59 -55.57 0.52
N GLY A 263 -8.96 -55.47 1.80
CA GLY A 263 -9.23 -56.62 2.70
C GLY A 263 -10.70 -56.97 2.93
N ASP A 264 -11.69 -56.18 2.55
CA ASP A 264 -13.10 -56.41 2.86
C ASP A 264 -13.99 -56.72 1.66
N GLY A 265 -13.82 -57.96 1.18
CA GLY A 265 -14.93 -58.73 0.61
C GLY A 265 -15.52 -59.63 1.69
N GLU A 266 -16.75 -59.32 2.14
CA GLU A 266 -17.61 -60.15 3.04
C GLU A 266 -17.35 -60.01 4.57
N ASN A 267 -18.05 -59.10 5.25
CA ASN A 267 -19.06 -59.39 6.28
C ASN A 267 -19.54 -58.12 7.02
N GLY A 268 -20.84 -58.06 7.19
CA GLY A 268 -21.54 -56.90 7.69
C GLY A 268 -21.49 -56.66 9.22
N THR A 269 -21.96 -55.48 9.56
CA THR A 269 -22.49 -55.01 10.85
C THR A 269 -21.57 -54.96 12.05
N ASP A 270 -21.16 -53.77 12.44
CA ASP A 270 -21.59 -53.09 13.67
C ASP A 270 -20.89 -51.72 13.80
N GLY A 271 -21.73 -50.72 14.09
CA GLY A 271 -21.24 -49.36 14.27
C GLY A 271 -20.44 -49.20 15.57
N ALA A 272 -19.26 -48.62 15.45
CA ALA A 272 -18.53 -48.05 16.57
C ALA A 272 -18.18 -46.59 16.23
N GLU A 273 -18.86 -45.71 16.91
CA GLU A 273 -18.63 -44.25 16.95
C GLU A 273 -17.24 -43.99 17.57
N LEU A 274 -16.29 -43.53 16.78
CA LEU A 274 -14.99 -43.08 17.27
C LEU A 274 -15.09 -41.59 17.65
N ALA A 275 -14.90 -41.32 18.93
CA ALA A 275 -14.86 -40.01 19.53
C ALA A 275 -13.61 -39.20 19.03
N PRO A 276 -13.69 -37.88 18.89
CA PRO A 276 -12.60 -37.07 18.40
C PRO A 276 -11.47 -36.94 19.44
N ALA A 277 -10.24 -37.17 19.02
CA ALA A 277 -9.04 -36.97 19.83
C ALA A 277 -8.76 -35.48 20.09
N SER A 278 -8.59 -35.17 21.36
CA SER A 278 -8.35 -33.83 21.88
C SER A 278 -7.02 -33.24 21.44
N SER A 279 -7.07 -31.96 21.00
CA SER A 279 -5.98 -31.07 20.64
C SER A 279 -4.93 -30.90 21.72
N VAL A 280 -3.67 -31.11 21.36
CA VAL A 280 -2.51 -30.56 22.10
C VAL A 280 -2.02 -29.29 21.39
N GLY A 281 -2.24 -28.15 22.02
CA GLY A 281 -1.80 -26.86 21.49
C GLY A 281 -0.29 -26.67 21.53
N LEU A 282 0.30 -26.36 20.39
CA LEU A 282 1.64 -25.79 20.28
C LEU A 282 1.55 -24.41 19.64
N VAL A 283 2.22 -23.48 20.26
CA VAL A 283 2.21 -22.03 20.04
C VAL A 283 2.77 -21.65 18.67
N SER A 284 2.05 -20.76 17.99
CA SER A 284 2.40 -19.98 16.79
C SER A 284 2.71 -20.76 15.51
N GLY A 285 1.73 -20.85 14.67
CA GLY A 285 1.74 -21.47 13.35
C GLY A 285 0.99 -22.79 13.37
N SER A 286 -0.33 -22.72 13.52
CA SER A 286 -1.20 -23.89 13.53
C SER A 286 -1.18 -24.57 12.16
N VAL A 287 -0.47 -25.66 12.06
CA VAL A 287 -0.79 -26.69 11.07
C VAL A 287 -2.02 -27.41 11.60
N ASP A 288 -3.18 -27.11 11.06
CA ASP A 288 -4.40 -27.88 11.32
C ASP A 288 -4.28 -29.17 10.50
N THR A 289 -3.95 -30.26 11.17
CA THR A 289 -3.74 -31.58 10.56
C THR A 289 -5.05 -32.28 10.14
N ALA A 290 -6.17 -31.55 10.10
CA ALA A 290 -7.50 -32.15 9.87
C ALA A 290 -7.86 -32.40 8.39
N THR A 291 -7.01 -32.01 7.43
CA THR A 291 -7.25 -32.30 6.00
C THR A 291 -6.19 -33.23 5.41
N LEU A 292 -6.24 -34.50 5.83
CA LEU A 292 -5.49 -35.56 5.14
C LEU A 292 -6.23 -35.92 3.84
N ARG A 293 -5.50 -36.04 2.73
CA ARG A 293 -6.03 -36.52 1.44
C ARG A 293 -6.75 -37.84 1.64
N ASP A 294 -8.02 -37.90 1.23
CA ASP A 294 -8.74 -39.14 0.99
C ASP A 294 -8.45 -39.61 -0.46
N PRO A 295 -7.79 -40.77 -0.67
CA PRO A 295 -7.47 -41.25 -2.03
C PRO A 295 -8.70 -41.66 -2.85
N SER A 296 -9.89 -41.76 -2.25
CA SER A 296 -11.14 -42.12 -2.96
C SER A 296 -11.85 -40.92 -3.61
N GLY A 297 -11.23 -39.74 -3.60
CA GLY A 297 -11.89 -38.43 -3.72
C GLY A 297 -11.88 -37.76 -5.08
N ASP A 298 -12.26 -38.38 -6.18
CA ASP A 298 -12.71 -37.61 -7.35
C ASP A 298 -13.95 -36.77 -7.02
N ALA A 299 -14.82 -37.23 -6.12
CA ALA A 299 -15.96 -36.48 -5.61
C ALA A 299 -15.53 -35.32 -4.65
N ALA A 300 -14.51 -35.53 -3.81
CA ALA A 300 -13.96 -34.47 -2.96
C ALA A 300 -13.13 -33.44 -3.76
N ARG A 301 -12.53 -33.84 -4.88
CA ARG A 301 -11.87 -32.93 -5.86
C ARG A 301 -12.87 -32.04 -6.59
N GLU A 302 -14.03 -32.59 -7.00
CA GLU A 302 -15.11 -31.77 -7.58
C GLU A 302 -15.74 -30.82 -6.56
N GLU A 303 -15.82 -31.20 -5.29
CA GLU A 303 -16.33 -30.37 -4.21
C GLU A 303 -15.31 -29.29 -3.78
N ALA A 304 -14.00 -29.59 -3.78
CA ALA A 304 -12.94 -28.63 -3.49
C ALA A 304 -12.68 -27.63 -4.65
N ALA A 305 -12.81 -28.07 -5.90
CA ALA A 305 -12.75 -27.19 -7.08
C ALA A 305 -13.95 -26.24 -7.14
N GLY A 306 -15.06 -26.55 -6.45
CA GLY A 306 -16.24 -25.70 -6.33
C GLY A 306 -16.18 -24.63 -5.25
N HIS A 307 -15.10 -24.51 -4.47
CA HIS A 307 -15.03 -23.63 -3.30
C HIS A 307 -14.36 -22.27 -3.51
N ILE A 308 -14.41 -21.68 -4.69
CA ILE A 308 -14.45 -20.22 -4.76
C ILE A 308 -15.88 -19.82 -4.35
N GLN A 309 -16.12 -19.60 -3.06
CA GLN A 309 -17.42 -19.12 -2.62
C GLN A 309 -17.78 -17.86 -3.41
N PRO A 310 -18.98 -17.79 -4.02
CA PRO A 310 -19.35 -16.63 -4.80
C PRO A 310 -19.25 -15.39 -3.90
N ARG A 311 -18.57 -14.38 -4.41
CA ARG A 311 -18.37 -13.09 -3.72
C ARG A 311 -19.73 -12.53 -3.28
N ALA A 312 -19.88 -12.20 -1.98
CA ALA A 312 -21.03 -11.46 -1.51
C ALA A 312 -21.05 -10.07 -2.20
N VAL A 313 -22.15 -9.75 -2.87
CA VAL A 313 -22.33 -8.52 -3.66
C VAL A 313 -23.38 -7.65 -2.97
N PHE A 314 -23.11 -6.34 -2.91
CA PHE A 314 -24.08 -5.38 -2.37
C PHE A 314 -25.17 -5.10 -3.42
N THR A 315 -26.39 -5.62 -3.17
CA THR A 315 -27.51 -5.56 -4.12
C THR A 315 -28.42 -4.34 -3.92
N GLU A 316 -29.32 -4.10 -4.87
CA GLU A 316 -30.35 -3.04 -4.75
C GLU A 316 -31.32 -3.33 -3.60
N GLU A 317 -31.67 -4.62 -3.36
CA GLU A 317 -32.54 -5.04 -2.27
C GLU A 317 -31.89 -4.75 -0.90
N MET A 318 -30.59 -4.98 -0.76
CA MET A 318 -29.85 -4.62 0.47
C MET A 318 -29.87 -3.12 0.72
N ARG A 319 -29.69 -2.32 -0.34
CA ARG A 319 -29.82 -0.86 -0.25
C ARG A 319 -31.22 -0.43 0.17
N GLU A 320 -32.26 -0.97 -0.44
CA GLU A 320 -33.68 -0.68 -0.10
C GLU A 320 -34.04 -1.14 1.31
N ALA A 321 -33.47 -2.27 1.76
CA ALA A 321 -33.59 -2.75 3.12
C ALA A 321 -32.84 -1.89 4.16
N GLY A 322 -32.10 -0.89 3.72
CA GLY A 322 -31.40 0.07 4.57
C GLY A 322 -30.14 -0.51 5.26
N TYR A 323 -29.43 -1.41 4.57
CA TYR A 323 -28.13 -1.89 5.04
C TYR A 323 -27.19 -0.72 5.32
N GLU A 324 -26.43 -0.83 6.40
CA GLU A 324 -25.37 0.12 6.73
C GLU A 324 -24.08 -0.24 5.99
N ILE A 325 -23.37 0.75 5.46
CA ILE A 325 -22.06 0.58 4.85
C ILE A 325 -21.03 1.17 5.80
N LEU A 326 -20.15 0.35 6.35
CA LEU A 326 -19.03 0.81 7.17
C LEU A 326 -17.87 1.22 6.27
N ALA A 327 -17.27 2.37 6.53
CA ALA A 327 -16.09 2.87 5.83
C ALA A 327 -15.00 3.23 6.85
N PRO A 328 -13.74 2.79 6.64
CA PRO A 328 -12.65 3.17 7.53
C PRO A 328 -12.31 4.65 7.34
N GLN A 329 -11.84 5.30 8.40
CA GLN A 329 -11.33 6.66 8.36
C GLN A 329 -9.99 6.71 7.62
N MET A 330 -9.77 7.78 6.86
CA MET A 330 -8.46 8.11 6.30
C MET A 330 -8.07 9.55 6.66
N SER A 331 -8.93 10.53 6.35
CA SER A 331 -8.70 11.94 6.64
C SER A 331 -9.89 12.53 7.40
N PRO A 332 -9.73 12.92 8.67
CA PRO A 332 -10.84 13.32 9.53
C PRO A 332 -11.70 14.47 8.97
N ILE A 333 -11.08 15.46 8.31
CA ILE A 333 -11.81 16.60 7.75
C ILE A 333 -12.62 16.17 6.53
N HIS A 334 -12.01 15.45 5.59
CA HIS A 334 -12.63 15.09 4.31
C HIS A 334 -13.71 14.02 4.46
N PHE A 335 -13.45 13.00 5.30
CA PHE A 335 -14.35 11.85 5.44
C PHE A 335 -15.64 12.18 6.18
N ARG A 336 -15.67 13.24 6.99
CA ARG A 336 -16.92 13.75 7.58
C ARG A 336 -17.94 14.20 6.53
N PHE A 337 -17.49 14.59 5.34
CA PHE A 337 -18.38 14.97 4.23
C PHE A 337 -18.96 13.78 3.48
N LEU A 338 -18.40 12.58 3.63
CA LEU A 338 -18.88 11.38 2.95
C LEU A 338 -20.25 10.95 3.46
N THR A 339 -20.48 10.97 4.77
CA THR A 339 -21.77 10.56 5.36
C THR A 339 -22.95 11.35 4.77
N PRO A 340 -22.97 12.71 4.80
CA PRO A 340 -24.08 13.47 4.18
C PRO A 340 -24.12 13.34 2.66
N LEU A 341 -22.98 13.15 2.00
CA LEU A 341 -22.92 12.90 0.56
C LEU A 341 -23.64 11.61 0.18
N PHE A 342 -23.28 10.50 0.82
CA PHE A 342 -23.87 9.20 0.56
C PHE A 342 -25.35 9.13 0.99
N ALA A 343 -25.71 9.79 2.09
CA ALA A 343 -27.10 9.92 2.51
C ALA A 343 -27.93 10.62 1.42
N SER A 344 -27.38 11.63 0.74
CA SER A 344 -28.06 12.31 -0.38
C SER A 344 -28.26 11.39 -1.61
N ALA A 345 -27.46 10.31 -1.71
CA ALA A 345 -27.58 9.25 -2.72
C ALA A 345 -28.46 8.07 -2.28
N GLY A 346 -29.06 8.14 -1.09
CA GLY A 346 -29.87 7.06 -0.51
C GLY A 346 -29.03 5.87 0.00
N LEU A 347 -27.79 6.11 0.39
CA LEU A 347 -26.89 5.13 0.98
C LEU A 347 -26.62 5.49 2.46
N LYS A 348 -26.74 4.51 3.35
CA LYS A 348 -26.46 4.69 4.77
C LYS A 348 -25.00 4.34 5.03
N VAL A 349 -24.12 5.34 5.06
CA VAL A 349 -22.69 5.15 5.30
C VAL A 349 -22.31 5.67 6.68
N ARG A 350 -21.60 4.85 7.44
CA ARG A 350 -20.98 5.21 8.72
C ARG A 350 -19.47 5.12 8.60
N VAL A 351 -18.79 6.26 8.77
CA VAL A 351 -17.33 6.34 8.82
C VAL A 351 -16.87 6.00 10.24
N LEU A 352 -15.91 5.10 10.35
CA LEU A 352 -15.32 4.69 11.62
C LEU A 352 -14.21 5.67 11.98
N GLU A 353 -14.51 6.61 12.89
CA GLU A 353 -13.65 7.78 13.13
C GLU A 353 -12.31 7.45 13.83
N HIS A 354 -12.28 6.39 14.64
CA HIS A 354 -11.12 6.05 15.47
C HIS A 354 -10.65 4.61 15.26
N THR A 355 -9.35 4.42 15.37
CA THR A 355 -8.72 3.11 15.41
C THR A 355 -8.21 2.85 16.83
N SER A 356 -8.69 1.78 17.45
CA SER A 356 -8.27 1.38 18.79
C SER A 356 -7.12 0.37 18.75
N ARG A 357 -6.47 0.16 19.89
CA ARG A 357 -5.49 -0.92 20.05
C ARG A 357 -6.11 -2.29 19.79
N THR A 358 -7.36 -2.49 20.23
CA THR A 358 -8.12 -3.73 19.97
C THR A 358 -8.33 -3.95 18.48
N SER A 359 -8.71 -2.90 17.73
CA SER A 359 -8.83 -2.99 16.27
C SER A 359 -7.51 -3.38 15.60
N MET A 360 -6.37 -2.85 16.10
CA MET A 360 -5.04 -3.24 15.61
C MET A 360 -4.72 -4.72 15.89
N GLU A 361 -5.03 -5.21 17.08
CA GLU A 361 -4.85 -6.62 17.47
C GLU A 361 -5.72 -7.55 16.62
N VAL A 362 -6.95 -7.13 16.30
CA VAL A 362 -7.83 -7.84 15.35
C VAL A 362 -7.20 -7.85 13.94
N GLY A 363 -6.69 -6.72 13.48
CA GLY A 363 -5.99 -6.64 12.19
C GLY A 363 -4.81 -7.60 12.11
N LEU A 364 -3.95 -7.64 13.13
CA LEU A 364 -2.82 -8.57 13.22
C LEU A 364 -3.23 -10.04 13.25
N LYS A 365 -4.42 -10.36 13.74
CA LYS A 365 -4.94 -11.72 13.77
C LYS A 365 -5.40 -12.23 12.40
N TYR A 366 -6.03 -11.38 11.60
CA TYR A 366 -6.72 -11.79 10.37
C TYR A 366 -6.05 -11.30 9.07
N VAL A 367 -5.04 -10.45 9.16
CA VAL A 367 -4.24 -9.97 8.04
C VAL A 367 -2.81 -10.46 8.23
N ASN A 368 -2.20 -10.95 7.15
CA ASN A 368 -0.79 -11.36 7.20
C ASN A 368 0.09 -10.20 7.70
N ASN A 369 0.92 -10.47 8.71
CA ASN A 369 1.71 -9.45 9.41
C ASN A 369 2.76 -8.75 8.54
N ASP A 370 3.18 -9.37 7.43
CA ASP A 370 4.08 -8.76 6.44
C ASP A 370 3.30 -7.87 5.44
N SER A 371 1.96 -7.82 5.51
CA SER A 371 1.15 -6.83 4.79
C SER A 371 1.45 -5.42 5.27
N CYS A 372 1.06 -4.40 4.50
CA CYS A 372 1.32 -3.03 4.91
C CYS A 372 0.47 -2.61 6.12
N TYR A 373 1.06 -1.76 6.95
CA TYR A 373 0.42 -1.20 8.13
C TYR A 373 -1.00 -0.63 7.87
N PRO A 374 -1.25 0.15 6.79
CA PRO A 374 -2.59 0.61 6.47
C PRO A 374 -3.61 -0.51 6.29
N ALA A 375 -3.24 -1.65 5.69
CA ALA A 375 -4.15 -2.79 5.54
C ALA A 375 -4.55 -3.36 6.90
N ILE A 376 -3.58 -3.52 7.81
CA ILE A 376 -3.83 -4.01 9.18
C ILE A 376 -4.77 -3.06 9.92
N VAL A 377 -4.54 -1.74 9.82
CA VAL A 377 -5.35 -0.70 10.45
C VAL A 377 -6.79 -0.75 9.96
N VAL A 378 -7.01 -0.62 8.64
CA VAL A 378 -8.36 -0.46 8.08
C VAL A 378 -9.17 -1.76 8.14
N ILE A 379 -8.54 -2.90 7.89
CA ILE A 379 -9.20 -4.21 7.97
C ILE A 379 -9.51 -4.55 9.42
N GLY A 380 -8.58 -4.32 10.33
CA GLY A 380 -8.79 -4.52 11.76
C GLY A 380 -9.93 -3.67 12.30
N GLN A 381 -10.02 -2.41 11.91
CA GLN A 381 -11.10 -1.50 12.27
C GLN A 381 -12.47 -2.01 11.81
N LEU A 382 -12.57 -2.50 10.58
CA LEU A 382 -13.81 -3.05 10.03
C LEU A 382 -14.21 -4.38 10.70
N LEU A 383 -13.26 -5.29 10.89
CA LEU A 383 -13.52 -6.60 11.53
C LEU A 383 -13.90 -6.45 13.00
N ASP A 384 -13.29 -5.51 13.72
CA ASP A 384 -13.58 -5.25 15.13
C ASP A 384 -15.05 -4.83 15.35
N GLU A 385 -15.68 -4.17 14.39
CA GLU A 385 -17.11 -3.82 14.44
C GLU A 385 -18.02 -5.07 14.51
N PHE A 386 -17.66 -6.11 13.77
CA PHE A 386 -18.43 -7.37 13.77
C PHE A 386 -18.08 -8.24 14.98
N ILE A 387 -16.80 -8.41 15.28
CA ILE A 387 -16.33 -9.26 16.39
C ILE A 387 -16.84 -8.75 17.74
N SER A 388 -16.88 -7.43 17.90
CA SER A 388 -17.42 -6.80 19.13
C SER A 388 -18.94 -6.69 19.17
N GLY A 389 -19.65 -7.11 18.11
CA GLY A 389 -21.12 -7.03 18.00
C GLY A 389 -21.67 -5.61 17.83
N ARG A 390 -20.83 -4.62 17.45
CA ARG A 390 -21.28 -3.27 17.14
C ARG A 390 -21.96 -3.14 15.77
N ALA A 391 -21.69 -4.09 14.88
CA ALA A 391 -22.33 -4.19 13.58
C ALA A 391 -22.98 -5.58 13.40
N ASP A 392 -24.18 -5.58 12.81
CA ASP A 392 -24.91 -6.80 12.45
C ASP A 392 -24.43 -7.30 11.06
N PRO A 393 -23.77 -8.47 10.95
CA PRO A 393 -23.23 -8.95 9.69
C PRO A 393 -24.29 -9.21 8.61
N ASP A 394 -25.54 -9.46 9.01
CA ASP A 394 -26.65 -9.74 8.09
C ASP A 394 -27.33 -8.46 7.58
N ARG A 395 -26.96 -7.28 8.10
CA ARG A 395 -27.50 -5.97 7.72
C ARG A 395 -26.44 -4.93 7.44
N THR A 396 -25.20 -5.37 7.27
CA THR A 396 -24.06 -4.45 7.08
C THR A 396 -23.24 -4.87 5.87
N ALA A 397 -22.79 -3.90 5.11
CA ALA A 397 -21.75 -4.03 4.09
C ALA A 397 -20.51 -3.22 4.52
N VAL A 398 -19.38 -3.47 3.92
CA VAL A 398 -18.14 -2.72 4.18
C VAL A 398 -17.63 -2.06 2.91
N GLY A 399 -17.19 -0.82 3.03
CA GLY A 399 -16.56 -0.08 1.94
C GLY A 399 -15.06 0.06 2.20
N ILE A 400 -14.22 -0.19 1.20
CA ILE A 400 -12.77 -0.01 1.29
C ILE A 400 -12.24 0.61 0.00
N THR A 401 -11.28 1.52 0.14
CA THR A 401 -10.54 2.05 -1.01
C THR A 401 -9.34 1.18 -1.33
N GLN A 402 -9.04 1.00 -2.60
CA GLN A 402 -7.81 0.36 -3.05
C GLN A 402 -7.20 1.14 -4.20
N THR A 403 -5.87 1.12 -4.29
CA THR A 403 -5.16 1.76 -5.39
C THR A 403 -5.16 0.86 -6.63
N GLY A 404 -4.71 1.40 -7.75
CA GLY A 404 -4.31 0.60 -8.89
C GLY A 404 -2.79 0.46 -8.97
N GLY A 405 -2.30 -0.19 -10.04
CA GLY A 405 -0.88 -0.33 -10.32
C GLY A 405 -0.17 -1.35 -9.44
N MET A 406 1.15 -1.24 -9.37
CA MET A 406 2.01 -2.27 -8.76
C MET A 406 2.07 -2.23 -7.22
N CYS A 407 1.40 -1.28 -6.57
CA CYS A 407 1.32 -1.23 -5.11
C CYS A 407 0.44 -2.36 -4.56
N ARG A 408 0.83 -2.94 -3.43
CA ARG A 408 0.05 -3.99 -2.72
C ARG A 408 -1.32 -3.51 -2.23
N ALA A 409 -1.53 -2.20 -2.08
CA ALA A 409 -2.83 -1.62 -1.74
C ALA A 409 -3.92 -1.88 -2.80
N SER A 410 -3.56 -2.33 -4.00
CA SER A 410 -4.49 -2.85 -5.01
C SER A 410 -5.23 -4.13 -4.58
N ASN A 411 -4.78 -4.80 -3.52
CA ASN A 411 -5.34 -6.04 -3.00
C ASN A 411 -6.07 -5.90 -1.65
N TYR A 412 -6.33 -4.69 -1.17
CA TYR A 412 -6.99 -4.49 0.13
C TYR A 412 -8.38 -5.14 0.22
N ALA A 413 -9.18 -5.08 -0.84
CA ALA A 413 -10.49 -5.74 -0.87
C ALA A 413 -10.36 -7.27 -0.77
N ALA A 414 -9.36 -7.85 -1.42
CA ALA A 414 -9.08 -9.28 -1.36
C ALA A 414 -8.65 -9.72 0.06
N LEU A 415 -7.77 -8.94 0.71
CA LEU A 415 -7.38 -9.17 2.10
C LEU A 415 -8.56 -9.04 3.07
N LEU A 416 -9.43 -8.04 2.87
CA LEU A 416 -10.62 -7.84 3.69
C LEU A 416 -11.61 -9.01 3.56
N ARG A 417 -11.85 -9.50 2.33
CA ARG A 417 -12.70 -10.67 2.09
C ARG A 417 -12.18 -11.92 2.79
N LYS A 418 -10.85 -12.13 2.73
CA LYS A 418 -10.21 -13.22 3.48
C LYS A 418 -10.44 -13.03 4.98
N GLY A 419 -10.14 -11.85 5.51
CA GLY A 419 -10.32 -11.54 6.93
C GLY A 419 -11.76 -11.74 7.42
N LEU A 420 -12.76 -11.31 6.64
CA LEU A 420 -14.19 -11.53 6.94
C LEU A 420 -14.55 -13.03 6.96
N ARG A 421 -14.11 -13.81 5.96
CA ARG A 421 -14.31 -15.26 5.90
C ARG A 421 -13.69 -15.95 7.11
N ASP A 422 -12.43 -15.67 7.39
CA ASP A 422 -11.66 -16.30 8.47
C ASP A 422 -12.20 -15.90 9.86
N ALA A 423 -12.88 -14.75 9.97
CA ALA A 423 -13.58 -14.30 11.17
C ALA A 423 -15.02 -14.85 11.29
N GLY A 424 -15.52 -15.61 10.29
CA GLY A 424 -16.84 -16.20 10.29
C GLY A 424 -17.97 -15.35 9.71
N TYR A 425 -17.63 -14.31 8.90
CA TYR A 425 -18.59 -13.38 8.30
C TYR A 425 -18.52 -13.36 6.75
N PRO A 426 -18.56 -14.52 6.06
CA PRO A 426 -18.39 -14.56 4.60
C PRO A 426 -19.55 -13.89 3.83
N GLN A 427 -20.71 -13.70 4.47
CA GLN A 427 -21.90 -13.08 3.87
C GLN A 427 -21.80 -11.56 3.75
N VAL A 428 -20.86 -10.91 4.41
CA VAL A 428 -20.73 -9.44 4.41
C VAL A 428 -20.22 -8.94 3.06
N PRO A 429 -20.99 -8.11 2.32
CA PRO A 429 -20.55 -7.58 1.05
C PRO A 429 -19.40 -6.58 1.21
N VAL A 430 -18.39 -6.68 0.32
CA VAL A 430 -17.26 -5.76 0.25
C VAL A 430 -17.37 -4.89 -0.99
N ILE A 431 -17.54 -3.59 -0.78
CA ILE A 431 -17.60 -2.56 -1.83
C ILE A 431 -16.19 -1.98 -2.01
N ALA A 432 -15.49 -2.42 -3.06
CA ALA A 432 -14.17 -1.91 -3.39
C ALA A 432 -14.27 -0.64 -4.24
N LEU A 433 -13.72 0.46 -3.75
CA LEU A 433 -13.62 1.72 -4.46
C LEU A 433 -12.21 1.86 -5.03
N SER A 434 -12.05 1.75 -6.35
CA SER A 434 -10.76 1.82 -7.04
C SER A 434 -10.75 2.89 -8.13
N VAL A 435 -9.59 3.53 -8.32
CA VAL A 435 -9.37 4.47 -9.44
C VAL A 435 -9.38 3.74 -10.80
N GLN A 436 -9.07 2.44 -10.82
CA GLN A 436 -9.06 1.61 -12.05
C GLN A 436 -10.45 1.09 -12.45
N GLY A 437 -11.46 1.29 -11.64
CA GLY A 437 -12.83 0.86 -11.89
C GLY A 437 -13.52 0.37 -10.62
N PHE A 438 -14.85 0.32 -10.69
CA PHE A 438 -15.65 -0.22 -9.59
C PHE A 438 -15.94 -1.69 -9.89
N GLU A 439 -15.79 -2.54 -8.88
CA GLU A 439 -16.36 -3.88 -8.95
C GLU A 439 -17.89 -3.78 -9.02
N ASP A 440 -18.52 -4.75 -9.66
CA ASP A 440 -19.98 -4.77 -9.80
C ASP A 440 -20.65 -4.95 -8.43
N ASN A 441 -21.27 -3.89 -7.94
CA ASN A 441 -22.09 -3.81 -6.74
C ASN A 441 -23.36 -3.01 -7.09
N PRO A 442 -24.42 -3.65 -7.61
CA PRO A 442 -25.60 -2.98 -8.16
C PRO A 442 -26.28 -2.02 -7.19
N GLY A 443 -26.25 -2.31 -5.89
CA GLY A 443 -26.79 -1.43 -4.84
C GLY A 443 -25.97 -0.17 -4.59
N PHE A 444 -24.68 -0.14 -4.98
CA PHE A 444 -23.80 1.02 -4.76
C PHE A 444 -23.67 1.85 -6.04
N ARG A 445 -24.58 2.81 -6.22
CA ARG A 445 -24.60 3.70 -7.39
C ARG A 445 -24.54 5.16 -6.97
N LEU A 446 -23.59 5.88 -7.55
CA LEU A 446 -23.47 7.33 -7.42
C LEU A 446 -23.77 8.00 -8.76
N GLY A 447 -24.73 8.91 -8.78
CA GLY A 447 -24.99 9.73 -9.96
C GLY A 447 -23.90 10.79 -10.14
N VAL A 448 -23.83 11.36 -11.37
CA VAL A 448 -22.86 12.41 -11.74
C VAL A 448 -22.91 13.61 -10.78
N THR A 449 -24.09 13.97 -10.27
CA THR A 449 -24.25 15.05 -9.30
C THR A 449 -23.60 14.77 -7.96
N HIS A 450 -23.57 13.49 -7.52
CA HIS A 450 -22.90 13.09 -6.29
C HIS A 450 -21.37 13.11 -6.46
N ILE A 451 -20.86 12.64 -7.58
CA ILE A 451 -19.44 12.71 -7.93
C ILE A 451 -18.98 14.17 -7.98
N HIS A 452 -19.76 15.04 -8.63
CA HIS A 452 -19.50 16.47 -8.67
C HIS A 452 -19.41 17.09 -7.27
N LYS A 453 -20.36 16.77 -6.38
CA LYS A 453 -20.33 17.23 -4.99
C LYS A 453 -19.18 16.63 -4.18
N ALA A 454 -18.83 15.37 -4.43
CA ALA A 454 -17.70 14.73 -3.78
C ALA A 454 -16.37 15.46 -4.07
N ILE A 455 -16.10 15.77 -5.33
CA ILE A 455 -14.91 16.54 -5.72
C ILE A 455 -14.92 17.92 -5.05
N GLN A 456 -16.06 18.62 -5.06
CA GLN A 456 -16.18 19.92 -4.38
C GLN A 456 -15.93 19.82 -2.86
N ALA A 457 -16.45 18.77 -2.22
CA ALA A 457 -16.26 18.53 -0.78
C ALA A 457 -14.79 18.27 -0.45
N PHE A 458 -14.07 17.48 -1.26
CA PHE A 458 -12.64 17.25 -1.07
C PHE A 458 -11.81 18.53 -1.24
N VAL A 459 -12.08 19.33 -2.27
CA VAL A 459 -11.39 20.62 -2.46
C VAL A 459 -11.67 21.60 -1.30
N ILE A 460 -12.89 21.61 -0.75
CA ILE A 460 -13.20 22.40 0.46
C ILE A 460 -12.45 21.83 1.67
N GLY A 461 -12.36 20.50 1.78
CA GLY A 461 -11.62 19.81 2.83
C GLY A 461 -10.16 20.20 2.86
N ASP A 462 -9.49 20.20 1.70
CA ASP A 462 -8.09 20.65 1.56
C ASP A 462 -7.92 22.12 1.97
N ALA A 463 -8.84 22.98 1.53
CA ALA A 463 -8.80 24.40 1.89
C ALA A 463 -8.97 24.61 3.42
N ILE A 464 -9.92 23.91 4.03
CA ILE A 464 -10.15 23.99 5.48
C ILE A 464 -8.94 23.44 6.26
N GLN A 465 -8.38 22.30 5.82
CA GLN A 465 -7.19 21.69 6.44
C GLN A 465 -6.01 22.67 6.42
N SER A 466 -5.70 23.24 5.27
CA SER A 466 -4.59 24.18 5.10
C SER A 466 -4.80 25.42 5.99
N MET A 467 -6.00 26.03 5.95
CA MET A 467 -6.31 27.20 6.78
C MET A 467 -6.27 26.90 8.29
N LEU A 468 -6.81 25.76 8.71
CA LEU A 468 -6.85 25.36 10.11
C LEU A 468 -5.44 25.19 10.68
N LEU A 469 -4.59 24.43 9.99
CA LEU A 469 -3.19 24.21 10.40
C LEU A 469 -2.40 25.51 10.41
N ARG A 470 -2.67 26.42 9.47
CA ARG A 470 -2.03 27.72 9.39
C ARG A 470 -2.39 28.66 10.54
N VAL A 471 -3.65 28.66 11.03
CA VAL A 471 -4.10 29.61 12.06
C VAL A 471 -4.08 29.06 13.49
N ARG A 472 -4.26 27.74 13.67
CA ARG A 472 -4.38 27.08 14.98
C ARG A 472 -3.20 27.36 15.92
N PRO A 473 -1.93 27.33 15.47
CA PRO A 473 -0.79 27.61 16.33
C PRO A 473 -0.68 29.06 16.82
N TYR A 474 -1.44 29.97 16.20
CA TYR A 474 -1.37 31.44 16.45
C TYR A 474 -2.65 32.01 17.01
N GLU A 475 -3.69 31.23 17.25
CA GLU A 475 -4.97 31.74 17.73
C GLU A 475 -4.84 32.59 19.00
N ALA A 476 -5.49 33.77 19.03
CA ALA A 476 -5.46 34.69 20.18
C ALA A 476 -6.20 34.10 21.40
N LYS A 477 -7.28 33.37 21.14
CA LYS A 477 -8.06 32.66 22.15
C LYS A 477 -7.97 31.16 21.89
N PRO A 478 -7.40 30.35 22.80
CA PRO A 478 -7.29 28.90 22.65
C PRO A 478 -8.62 28.23 22.28
N GLY A 479 -8.60 27.40 21.24
CA GLY A 479 -9.75 26.68 20.75
C GLY A 479 -10.62 27.42 19.74
N SER A 480 -10.34 28.69 19.44
CA SER A 480 -11.12 29.50 18.50
C SER A 480 -11.03 28.97 17.07
N ALA A 481 -9.87 28.51 16.64
CA ALA A 481 -9.66 27.90 15.30
C ALA A 481 -10.47 26.61 15.16
N MET A 482 -10.44 25.74 16.17
CA MET A 482 -11.23 24.50 16.17
C MET A 482 -12.74 24.75 16.23
N ASN A 483 -13.18 25.76 16.93
CA ASN A 483 -14.61 26.16 16.97
C ASN A 483 -15.04 26.70 15.61
N LEU A 484 -14.21 27.50 14.95
CA LEU A 484 -14.45 27.97 13.59
C LEU A 484 -14.53 26.81 12.61
N TYR A 485 -13.59 25.86 12.68
CA TYR A 485 -13.61 24.64 11.89
C TYR A 485 -14.95 23.88 12.06
N ARG A 486 -15.36 23.61 13.31
CA ARG A 486 -16.62 22.88 13.57
C ARG A 486 -17.85 23.61 12.99
N THR A 487 -17.85 24.92 13.02
CA THR A 487 -18.91 25.72 12.42
C THR A 487 -18.96 25.53 10.90
N TRP A 488 -17.81 25.62 10.25
CA TRP A 488 -17.71 25.44 8.79
C TRP A 488 -17.91 24.00 8.35
N ASP A 489 -17.48 23.02 9.14
CA ASP A 489 -17.81 21.60 8.95
C ASP A 489 -19.33 21.40 8.86
N GLY A 490 -20.09 21.95 9.79
CA GLY A 490 -21.55 21.93 9.77
C GLY A 490 -22.15 22.62 8.53
N TYR A 491 -21.63 23.79 8.14
CA TYR A 491 -22.11 24.51 6.95
C TYR A 491 -21.83 23.77 5.65
N VAL A 492 -20.67 23.11 5.52
CA VAL A 492 -20.34 22.28 4.37
C VAL A 492 -21.25 21.05 4.29
N GLN A 493 -21.53 20.38 5.40
CA GLN A 493 -22.46 19.25 5.45
C GLN A 493 -23.89 19.66 5.08
N GLU A 494 -24.38 20.81 5.59
CA GLU A 494 -25.68 21.38 5.19
C GLU A 494 -25.70 21.68 3.69
N TRP A 495 -24.64 22.27 3.16
CA TRP A 495 -24.53 22.60 1.75
C TRP A 495 -24.50 21.35 0.85
N ILE A 496 -23.79 20.30 1.25
CA ILE A 496 -23.73 19.02 0.51
C ILE A 496 -25.14 18.44 0.36
N THR A 497 -25.94 18.44 1.42
CA THR A 497 -27.28 17.84 1.42
C THR A 497 -28.30 18.69 0.68
N SER A 498 -28.32 20.00 0.91
CA SER A 498 -29.41 20.87 0.48
C SER A 498 -29.03 21.91 -0.59
N GLY A 499 -27.75 22.16 -0.84
CA GLY A 499 -27.25 23.29 -1.63
C GLY A 499 -27.50 24.65 -0.99
N ARG A 500 -27.83 24.66 0.33
CA ARG A 500 -28.16 25.85 1.09
C ARG A 500 -27.33 25.90 2.37
N VAL A 501 -27.12 27.09 2.89
CA VAL A 501 -26.56 27.32 4.21
C VAL A 501 -27.36 28.46 4.83
N GLY A 502 -28.15 28.17 5.87
CA GLY A 502 -29.06 29.13 6.49
C GLY A 502 -28.34 30.38 6.96
N ALA A 503 -27.22 30.25 7.64
CA ALA A 503 -26.36 31.32 8.11
C ALA A 503 -25.80 32.23 7.00
N LEU A 504 -25.68 31.73 5.76
CA LEU A 504 -25.22 32.48 4.59
C LEU A 504 -26.32 33.02 3.68
N GLY A 505 -27.56 33.05 4.17
CA GLY A 505 -28.71 33.57 3.44
C GLY A 505 -29.41 32.55 2.53
N GLY A 506 -29.31 31.28 2.83
CA GLY A 506 -30.02 30.20 2.14
C GLY A 506 -29.25 29.63 0.95
N ARG A 507 -29.78 29.72 -0.29
CA ARG A 507 -29.13 29.12 -1.47
C ARG A 507 -27.71 29.67 -1.68
N THR A 508 -26.72 28.78 -1.62
CA THR A 508 -25.30 29.15 -1.60
C THR A 508 -24.57 28.45 -2.74
N SER A 509 -23.93 29.23 -3.63
CA SER A 509 -23.10 28.67 -4.69
C SER A 509 -21.76 28.20 -4.10
N TYR A 510 -21.10 27.21 -4.78
CA TYR A 510 -19.80 26.69 -4.40
C TYR A 510 -18.74 27.80 -4.18
N GLY A 511 -18.62 28.73 -5.14
CA GLY A 511 -17.67 29.84 -5.01
C GLY A 511 -18.00 30.83 -3.88
N LYS A 512 -19.30 31.00 -3.53
CA LYS A 512 -19.71 31.81 -2.34
C LYS A 512 -19.28 31.08 -1.06
N LEU A 513 -19.54 29.77 -0.96
CA LEU A 513 -19.20 28.96 0.20
C LEU A 513 -17.70 29.06 0.53
N ILE A 514 -16.85 28.85 -0.48
CA ILE A 514 -15.39 28.95 -0.34
C ILE A 514 -14.97 30.36 0.11
N ARG A 515 -15.46 31.41 -0.58
CA ARG A 515 -15.07 32.78 -0.26
C ARG A 515 -15.42 33.15 1.16
N GLU A 516 -16.63 32.84 1.62
CA GLU A 516 -17.06 33.14 3.00
C GLU A 516 -16.28 32.31 4.02
N CYS A 517 -15.96 31.05 3.70
CA CYS A 517 -15.12 30.20 4.53
C CYS A 517 -13.71 30.78 4.69
N VAL A 518 -13.05 31.11 3.59
CA VAL A 518 -11.70 31.72 3.61
C VAL A 518 -11.71 33.03 4.34
N HIS A 519 -12.69 33.89 4.09
CA HIS A 519 -12.83 35.17 4.80
C HIS A 519 -12.98 34.99 6.32
N ALA A 520 -13.72 33.96 6.77
CA ALA A 520 -13.90 33.70 8.20
C ALA A 520 -12.59 33.26 8.86
N PHE A 521 -11.79 32.41 8.22
CA PHE A 521 -10.47 32.01 8.71
C PHE A 521 -9.44 33.15 8.63
N ASP A 522 -9.55 34.00 7.61
CA ASP A 522 -8.69 35.18 7.47
C ASP A 522 -8.94 36.22 8.57
N ALA A 523 -10.21 36.41 8.92
CA ALA A 523 -10.63 37.34 9.98
C ALA A 523 -10.43 36.79 11.41
N LEU A 524 -9.95 35.54 11.57
CA LEU A 524 -9.74 34.99 12.91
C LEU A 524 -8.64 35.76 13.65
N PRO A 525 -8.88 36.28 14.87
CA PRO A 525 -7.87 36.96 15.66
C PRO A 525 -6.69 36.05 16.00
N LEU A 526 -5.49 36.50 15.66
CA LEU A 526 -4.24 35.77 15.89
C LEU A 526 -3.34 36.60 16.85
N ARG A 527 -2.42 35.90 17.52
CA ARG A 527 -1.38 36.54 18.36
C ARG A 527 -0.32 37.16 17.47
N ASP A 528 0.22 38.30 17.88
CA ASP A 528 1.33 38.97 17.24
C ASP A 528 2.66 38.34 17.64
N ILE A 529 3.00 37.25 16.98
CA ILE A 529 4.27 36.52 17.17
C ILE A 529 4.86 36.17 15.84
N PRO A 530 6.20 36.04 15.73
CA PRO A 530 6.84 35.57 14.53
C PRO A 530 6.31 34.20 14.06
N ARG A 531 6.41 33.95 12.76
CA ARG A 531 6.03 32.66 12.22
C ARG A 531 6.87 31.57 12.87
N LYS A 532 6.21 30.52 13.34
CA LYS A 532 6.87 29.34 13.91
C LYS A 532 7.56 28.56 12.82
N PRO A 533 8.61 27.76 13.15
CA PRO A 533 9.19 26.84 12.19
C PRO A 533 8.13 25.93 11.57
N ARG A 534 8.09 25.88 10.24
CA ARG A 534 7.16 25.03 9.49
C ARG A 534 7.69 23.60 9.44
N VAL A 535 6.80 22.64 9.62
CA VAL A 535 7.11 21.21 9.59
C VAL A 535 6.10 20.49 8.70
N GLY A 536 6.58 20.02 7.57
CA GLY A 536 5.78 19.24 6.62
C GLY A 536 5.63 17.80 7.08
N LEU A 537 4.41 17.26 7.00
CA LEU A 537 4.12 15.84 7.20
C LEU A 537 3.73 15.24 5.86
N VAL A 538 4.64 14.46 5.27
CA VAL A 538 4.46 13.75 4.01
C VAL A 538 4.52 12.24 4.25
N GLY A 539 4.28 11.41 3.25
CA GLY A 539 4.40 9.97 3.37
C GLY A 539 3.21 9.22 2.78
N GLU A 540 2.97 8.00 3.26
CA GLU A 540 1.87 7.15 2.82
C GLU A 540 0.53 7.79 3.17
N ILE A 541 -0.41 7.72 2.24
CA ILE A 541 -1.65 8.50 2.27
C ILE A 541 -2.49 8.29 3.55
N LEU A 542 -2.68 7.06 4.03
CA LEU A 542 -3.41 6.81 5.27
C LEU A 542 -2.60 7.32 6.47
N VAL A 543 -1.31 6.99 6.53
CA VAL A 543 -0.46 7.30 7.67
C VAL A 543 -0.30 8.81 7.85
N LYS A 544 -0.15 9.58 6.77
CA LYS A 544 -0.01 11.04 6.91
C LYS A 544 -1.31 11.75 7.32
N PHE A 545 -2.49 11.24 6.95
CA PHE A 545 -3.76 11.91 7.22
C PHE A 545 -4.51 11.39 8.44
N HIS A 546 -4.34 10.11 8.82
CA HIS A 546 -5.08 9.49 9.93
C HIS A 546 -4.34 9.68 11.26
N PRO A 547 -4.87 10.46 12.20
CA PRO A 547 -4.17 10.78 13.47
C PRO A 547 -3.80 9.52 14.29
N ASP A 548 -4.72 8.55 14.41
CA ASP A 548 -4.47 7.34 15.19
C ASP A 548 -3.42 6.42 14.49
N ALA A 549 -3.22 6.55 13.17
CA ALA A 549 -2.21 5.79 12.45
C ALA A 549 -0.81 6.41 12.55
N ASN A 550 -0.68 7.69 12.93
CA ASN A 550 0.60 8.39 13.02
C ASN A 550 0.90 8.93 14.45
N ASN A 551 0.22 8.39 15.46
CA ASN A 551 0.39 8.80 16.86
C ASN A 551 0.18 10.30 17.05
N HIS A 552 -0.82 10.88 16.38
CA HIS A 552 -1.16 12.30 16.45
C HIS A 552 0.03 13.23 16.09
N ALA A 553 0.79 12.90 15.06
CA ALA A 553 2.01 13.62 14.69
C ALA A 553 1.80 15.14 14.55
N VAL A 554 0.68 15.58 13.99
CA VAL A 554 0.33 17.01 13.86
C VAL A 554 0.21 17.69 15.23
N ASP A 555 -0.46 17.04 16.19
CA ASP A 555 -0.61 17.59 17.54
C ASP A 555 0.74 17.63 18.27
N VAL A 556 1.61 16.65 18.03
CA VAL A 556 3.00 16.66 18.57
C VAL A 556 3.81 17.81 17.98
N ILE A 557 3.76 18.04 16.67
CA ILE A 557 4.43 19.17 16.01
C ILE A 557 4.01 20.49 16.62
N GLU A 558 2.71 20.72 16.80
CA GLU A 558 2.20 21.97 17.35
C GLU A 558 2.48 22.12 18.84
N ALA A 559 2.41 21.03 19.62
CA ALA A 559 2.73 21.03 21.05
C ALA A 559 4.21 21.36 21.33
N GLU A 560 5.11 20.96 20.45
CA GLU A 560 6.54 21.30 20.53
C GLU A 560 6.84 22.73 20.03
N GLY A 561 5.84 23.49 19.57
CA GLY A 561 5.97 24.90 19.22
C GLY A 561 6.20 25.20 17.74
N CYS A 562 5.97 24.24 16.85
CA CYS A 562 6.08 24.40 15.40
C CYS A 562 4.70 24.62 14.74
N GLU A 563 4.69 24.91 13.43
CA GLU A 563 3.51 24.96 12.56
C GLU A 563 3.50 23.71 11.68
N ALA A 564 2.44 22.90 11.78
CA ALA A 564 2.30 21.71 10.94
C ALA A 564 1.74 22.05 9.57
N GLU A 565 2.26 21.40 8.52
CA GLU A 565 1.80 21.53 7.15
C GLU A 565 1.58 20.15 6.53
N LEU A 566 0.39 19.93 5.93
CA LEU A 566 0.03 18.72 5.23
C LEU A 566 -0.29 19.04 3.76
N PRO A 567 0.12 18.17 2.82
CA PRO A 567 -0.33 18.27 1.43
C PRO A 567 -1.85 18.12 1.30
N GLY A 568 -2.39 18.58 0.19
CA GLY A 568 -3.81 18.37 -0.12
C GLY A 568 -4.12 16.94 -0.55
N LEU A 569 -5.28 16.42 -0.14
CA LEU A 569 -5.75 15.10 -0.57
C LEU A 569 -6.07 15.07 -2.07
N MET A 570 -6.58 16.18 -2.64
CA MET A 570 -6.86 16.29 -4.07
C MET A 570 -5.62 16.16 -4.95
N GLN A 571 -4.46 16.55 -4.46
CA GLN A 571 -3.20 16.43 -5.21
C GLN A 571 -2.83 14.97 -5.48
N PHE A 572 -3.19 14.03 -4.61
CA PHE A 572 -3.04 12.60 -4.88
C PHE A 572 -3.86 12.14 -6.10
N PHE A 573 -5.08 12.69 -6.27
CA PHE A 573 -5.88 12.40 -7.47
C PHE A 573 -5.30 13.05 -8.72
N HIS A 574 -4.68 14.24 -8.62
CA HIS A 574 -3.95 14.85 -9.74
C HIS A 574 -2.77 13.98 -10.18
N ASN A 575 -1.99 13.44 -9.22
CA ASN A 575 -0.91 12.50 -9.52
C ASN A 575 -1.40 11.29 -10.32
N SER A 576 -2.53 10.69 -9.93
CA SER A 576 -3.08 9.50 -10.60
C SER A 576 -3.48 9.72 -12.06
N VAL A 577 -3.66 10.96 -12.50
CA VAL A 577 -4.05 11.30 -13.87
C VAL A 577 -2.97 12.01 -14.68
N ALA A 578 -1.89 12.46 -14.03
CA ALA A 578 -0.85 13.29 -14.66
C ALA A 578 0.12 12.49 -15.55
N THR A 579 0.29 11.18 -15.31
CA THR A 579 1.32 10.36 -15.95
C THR A 579 0.95 9.78 -17.31
N ALA A 580 -0.32 9.83 -17.71
CA ALA A 580 -0.81 9.14 -18.91
C ALA A 580 -0.09 9.50 -20.23
N ALA A 581 0.41 10.73 -20.37
CA ALA A 581 1.19 11.13 -21.55
C ALA A 581 2.60 10.53 -21.50
N TRP A 582 3.21 10.52 -20.33
CA TRP A 582 4.52 9.93 -20.07
C TRP A 582 4.51 8.42 -20.28
N ASP A 583 3.46 7.73 -19.81
CA ASP A 583 3.29 6.28 -19.97
C ASP A 583 3.26 5.86 -21.44
N LYS A 584 2.60 6.66 -22.28
CA LYS A 584 2.64 6.42 -23.72
C LYS A 584 4.04 6.62 -24.30
N GLU A 585 4.71 7.71 -23.94
CA GLU A 585 6.02 8.05 -24.50
C GLU A 585 7.13 7.11 -24.01
N ASN A 586 7.06 6.60 -22.78
CA ASN A 586 8.15 5.85 -22.15
C ASN A 586 7.87 4.36 -21.98
N LEU A 587 6.60 3.95 -21.93
CA LEU A 587 6.19 2.55 -21.74
C LEU A 587 5.37 2.02 -22.91
N GLY A 588 5.06 2.87 -23.91
CA GLY A 588 4.24 2.47 -25.06
C GLY A 588 2.81 2.05 -24.69
N ILE A 589 2.30 2.53 -23.54
CA ILE A 589 0.94 2.25 -23.10
C ILE A 589 -0.02 3.17 -23.85
N ASP A 590 -0.62 2.64 -24.92
CA ASP A 590 -1.55 3.40 -25.77
C ASP A 590 -3.00 3.00 -25.48
N GLY A 591 -3.71 3.86 -24.76
CA GLY A 591 -5.10 3.66 -24.41
C GLY A 591 -5.94 4.94 -24.56
N LYS A 592 -7.27 4.81 -24.44
CA LYS A 592 -8.19 5.96 -24.42
C LYS A 592 -7.87 6.94 -23.29
N GLN A 593 -7.20 6.47 -22.25
CA GLN A 593 -6.79 7.24 -21.07
C GLN A 593 -5.96 8.47 -21.44
N ARG A 594 -5.06 8.38 -22.42
CA ARG A 594 -4.23 9.53 -22.86
C ARG A 594 -5.04 10.74 -23.29
N TYR A 595 -6.25 10.53 -23.85
CA TYR A 595 -7.14 11.62 -24.28
C TYR A 595 -8.08 12.07 -23.17
N ILE A 596 -8.48 11.14 -22.30
CA ILE A 596 -9.45 11.38 -21.23
C ILE A 596 -8.78 12.05 -20.03
N MET A 597 -7.58 11.59 -19.62
CA MET A 597 -6.90 12.06 -18.41
C MET A 597 -6.53 13.55 -18.44
N PRO A 598 -6.06 14.15 -19.53
CA PRO A 598 -5.87 15.61 -19.61
C PRO A 598 -7.16 16.40 -19.43
N ILE A 599 -8.30 15.87 -19.92
CA ILE A 599 -9.62 16.49 -19.74
C ILE A 599 -10.05 16.38 -18.28
N VAL A 600 -9.82 15.22 -17.65
CA VAL A 600 -10.10 15.02 -16.23
C VAL A 600 -9.27 15.98 -15.39
N LEU A 601 -7.95 16.06 -15.62
CA LEU A 601 -7.06 16.99 -14.92
C LEU A 601 -7.50 18.45 -15.09
N TRP A 602 -7.83 18.85 -16.33
CA TRP A 602 -8.38 20.18 -16.60
C TRP A 602 -9.68 20.44 -15.82
N ALA A 603 -10.55 19.44 -15.73
CA ALA A 603 -11.81 19.56 -14.98
C ALA A 603 -11.54 19.67 -13.48
N LEU A 604 -10.64 18.85 -12.90
CA LEU A 604 -10.25 18.93 -11.49
C LEU A 604 -9.73 20.32 -11.13
N LYS A 605 -8.82 20.88 -11.92
CA LYS A 605 -8.30 22.24 -11.73
C LYS A 605 -9.38 23.34 -11.76
N LYS A 606 -10.52 23.09 -12.43
CA LYS A 606 -11.66 24.03 -12.40
C LYS A 606 -12.34 24.10 -11.04
N TYR A 607 -12.35 22.99 -10.29
CA TYR A 607 -12.90 22.97 -8.94
C TYR A 607 -12.03 23.72 -7.94
N GLU A 608 -10.70 23.77 -8.14
CA GLU A 608 -9.76 24.47 -7.27
C GLU A 608 -9.72 25.99 -7.49
N LYS A 609 -10.11 26.48 -8.69
CA LYS A 609 -10.08 27.92 -9.02
C LYS A 609 -10.73 28.84 -7.98
N PRO A 610 -11.90 28.53 -7.38
CA PRO A 610 -12.49 29.37 -6.34
C PRO A 610 -11.61 29.49 -5.10
N VAL A 611 -10.91 28.41 -4.71
CA VAL A 611 -9.97 28.40 -3.58
C VAL A 611 -8.76 29.29 -3.89
N HIS A 612 -8.11 29.08 -5.06
CA HIS A 612 -6.98 29.91 -5.49
C HIS A 612 -7.32 31.41 -5.50
N ARG A 613 -8.50 31.77 -6.01
CA ARG A 613 -8.95 33.18 -6.00
C ARG A 613 -9.19 33.74 -4.60
N ALA A 614 -9.75 32.90 -3.72
CA ALA A 614 -10.04 33.32 -2.35
C ALA A 614 -8.74 33.45 -1.54
N PHE A 615 -7.80 32.53 -1.70
CA PHE A 615 -6.48 32.58 -1.05
C PHE A 615 -5.65 33.78 -1.54
N ALA A 616 -5.65 34.06 -2.84
CA ALA A 616 -4.98 35.23 -3.39
C ALA A 616 -5.48 36.57 -2.81
N ALA A 617 -6.69 36.62 -2.24
CA ALA A 617 -7.25 37.80 -1.58
C ALA A 617 -6.80 37.95 -0.12
N THR A 618 -6.06 37.00 0.46
CA THR A 618 -5.63 36.99 1.88
C THR A 618 -4.22 37.53 2.11
N ASN A 619 -3.68 38.27 1.14
CA ASN A 619 -2.34 38.88 1.20
C ASN A 619 -1.21 37.89 1.60
N GLY A 620 -1.26 36.66 1.09
CA GLY A 620 -0.24 35.65 1.36
C GLY A 620 -0.43 34.88 2.68
N LYS A 621 -1.50 35.12 3.45
CA LYS A 621 -1.77 34.37 4.68
C LYS A 621 -2.05 32.90 4.39
N PHE A 622 -2.77 32.60 3.30
CA PHE A 622 -3.04 31.26 2.81
C PHE A 622 -2.49 31.10 1.40
N GLU A 623 -1.80 30.00 1.18
CA GLU A 623 -1.18 29.68 -0.10
C GLU A 623 -1.89 28.48 -0.74
N ALA A 624 -2.08 28.53 -2.05
CA ALA A 624 -2.63 27.41 -2.82
C ALA A 624 -1.51 26.45 -3.21
N HIS A 625 -1.82 25.16 -3.28
CA HIS A 625 -0.88 24.17 -3.79
C HIS A 625 -0.44 24.47 -5.23
N ARG A 626 0.81 24.13 -5.55
CA ARG A 626 1.33 24.26 -6.93
C ARG A 626 0.59 23.34 -7.89
N PRO A 627 0.45 23.75 -9.16
CA PRO A 627 -0.01 22.87 -10.22
C PRO A 627 0.88 21.64 -10.36
N ILE A 628 0.28 20.47 -10.62
CA ILE A 628 0.99 19.20 -10.71
C ILE A 628 2.12 19.22 -11.77
N GLU A 629 1.92 19.97 -12.88
CA GLU A 629 2.93 20.11 -13.92
C GLU A 629 4.22 20.80 -13.42
N GLU A 630 4.07 21.80 -12.57
CA GLU A 630 5.22 22.48 -11.96
C GLU A 630 5.93 21.57 -10.96
N MET A 631 5.18 20.78 -10.20
CA MET A 631 5.75 19.77 -9.29
C MET A 631 6.53 18.70 -10.06
N ILE A 632 6.01 18.24 -11.20
CA ILE A 632 6.71 17.34 -12.12
C ILE A 632 8.05 17.95 -12.55
N GLU A 633 8.03 19.16 -13.11
CA GLU A 633 9.22 19.83 -13.63
C GLU A 633 10.32 19.95 -12.57
N ARG A 634 9.95 20.31 -11.34
CA ARG A 634 10.90 20.54 -10.24
C ARG A 634 11.50 19.28 -9.63
N SER A 635 10.78 18.15 -9.69
CA SER A 635 11.18 16.91 -9.03
C SER A 635 11.91 15.90 -9.91
N GLN A 636 11.85 16.05 -11.26
CA GLN A 636 12.35 15.05 -12.22
C GLN A 636 13.84 14.74 -12.11
N ASP A 637 14.65 15.68 -11.65
CA ASP A 637 16.09 15.46 -11.44
C ASP A 637 16.37 14.49 -10.29
N ILE A 638 15.44 14.40 -9.33
CA ILE A 638 15.53 13.55 -8.14
C ILE A 638 14.71 12.25 -8.34
N ALA A 639 13.42 12.36 -8.55
CA ALA A 639 12.53 11.22 -8.77
C ALA A 639 11.80 11.35 -10.10
N ARG A 640 12.12 10.48 -11.06
CA ARG A 640 11.53 10.51 -12.40
C ARG A 640 10.09 9.97 -12.37
N LEU A 641 9.25 10.45 -13.30
CA LEU A 641 7.83 10.11 -13.43
C LEU A 641 7.53 8.61 -13.55
N GLY A 642 8.49 7.79 -13.97
CA GLY A 642 8.34 6.35 -14.03
C GLY A 642 8.20 5.67 -12.66
N ASN A 643 8.56 6.34 -11.58
CA ASN A 643 8.32 5.82 -10.22
C ASN A 643 6.85 6.02 -9.84
N GLN A 644 5.94 5.17 -10.36
CA GLN A 644 4.48 5.34 -10.23
C GLN A 644 3.82 4.43 -9.19
N ALA A 645 4.57 3.58 -8.48
CA ALA A 645 4.00 2.70 -7.47
C ALA A 645 3.53 3.48 -6.23
N GLY A 646 2.27 3.32 -5.84
CA GLY A 646 1.67 4.03 -4.71
C GLY A 646 1.68 5.55 -4.90
N GLU A 647 2.23 6.29 -3.94
CA GLU A 647 2.48 7.74 -4.05
C GLU A 647 3.49 8.04 -5.15
N GLY A 648 4.43 7.13 -5.36
CA GLY A 648 5.42 7.20 -6.42
C GLY A 648 6.28 8.47 -6.35
N TRP A 649 6.71 8.97 -7.52
CA TRP A 649 7.50 10.20 -7.68
C TRP A 649 6.89 11.40 -6.93
N TYR A 650 5.57 11.39 -6.75
CA TYR A 650 4.81 12.48 -6.14
C TYR A 650 5.22 12.73 -4.68
N LEU A 651 5.56 11.68 -3.91
CA LEU A 651 6.08 11.84 -2.54
C LEU A 651 7.37 12.69 -2.50
N THR A 652 8.28 12.46 -3.43
CA THR A 652 9.49 13.30 -3.54
C THR A 652 9.13 14.72 -3.97
N ALA A 653 8.17 14.88 -4.88
CA ALA A 653 7.69 16.17 -5.35
C ALA A 653 7.02 16.99 -4.23
N GLU A 654 6.25 16.36 -3.32
CA GLU A 654 5.72 16.99 -2.11
C GLU A 654 6.86 17.56 -1.24
N MET A 655 7.94 16.79 -1.03
CA MET A 655 9.10 17.27 -0.26
C MET A 655 9.80 18.44 -0.94
N VAL A 656 10.02 18.38 -2.24
CA VAL A 656 10.62 19.49 -3.03
C VAL A 656 9.75 20.74 -2.94
N ASP A 657 8.44 20.58 -3.14
CA ASP A 657 7.48 21.68 -3.07
C ASP A 657 7.50 22.38 -1.71
N MET A 658 7.47 21.63 -0.62
CA MET A 658 7.52 22.16 0.74
C MET A 658 8.83 22.92 1.02
N ILE A 659 9.98 22.32 0.67
CA ILE A 659 11.28 22.97 0.89
C ILE A 659 11.34 24.32 0.16
N GLU A 660 10.95 24.34 -1.10
CA GLU A 660 10.99 25.56 -1.94
C GLU A 660 9.96 26.63 -1.50
N HIS A 661 8.93 26.25 -0.75
CA HIS A 661 7.99 27.17 -0.10
C HIS A 661 8.38 27.55 1.34
N GLY A 662 9.63 27.28 1.75
CA GLY A 662 10.12 27.65 3.08
C GLY A 662 9.64 26.73 4.22
N CYS A 663 9.35 25.47 3.91
CA CYS A 663 9.10 24.42 4.87
C CYS A 663 10.18 23.31 4.75
N PRO A 664 11.43 23.58 5.19
CA PRO A 664 12.55 22.66 5.01
C PRO A 664 12.55 21.49 6.00
N ASN A 665 11.74 21.57 7.05
CA ASN A 665 11.66 20.52 8.08
C ASN A 665 10.55 19.54 7.68
N ILE A 666 10.90 18.28 7.42
CA ILE A 666 9.96 17.31 6.86
C ILE A 666 9.99 15.99 7.64
N ILE A 667 8.81 15.54 8.04
CA ILE A 667 8.56 14.20 8.57
C ILE A 667 7.98 13.37 7.44
N CYS A 668 8.71 12.35 6.98
CA CYS A 668 8.22 11.35 6.06
C CYS A 668 7.64 10.18 6.86
N ALA A 669 6.32 10.18 7.06
CA ALA A 669 5.58 9.17 7.78
C ALA A 669 5.27 7.98 6.85
N GLN A 670 5.81 6.83 7.15
CA GLN A 670 5.71 5.68 6.25
C GLN A 670 5.43 4.38 7.01
N PRO A 671 4.65 3.47 6.42
CA PRO A 671 4.56 2.11 6.93
C PRO A 671 5.93 1.42 6.87
N PHE A 672 6.27 0.62 7.89
CA PHE A 672 7.44 -0.25 7.81
C PHE A 672 7.36 -1.13 6.55
N ALA A 673 8.47 -1.28 5.85
CA ALA A 673 8.57 -2.03 4.59
C ALA A 673 7.59 -1.57 3.48
N CYS A 674 7.12 -0.32 3.50
CA CYS A 674 6.37 0.25 2.39
C CYS A 674 7.28 0.42 1.18
N LEU A 675 7.02 -0.35 0.12
CA LEU A 675 7.89 -0.40 -1.06
C LEU A 675 8.07 0.99 -1.71
N PRO A 676 6.98 1.71 -2.12
CA PRO A 676 7.13 3.03 -2.72
C PRO A 676 7.83 4.04 -1.80
N ASN A 677 7.44 4.11 -0.54
CA ASN A 677 7.97 5.11 0.38
C ASN A 677 9.46 4.90 0.72
N HIS A 678 9.94 3.64 0.70
CA HIS A 678 11.37 3.37 0.86
C HIS A 678 12.19 3.83 -0.35
N ILE A 679 11.62 3.74 -1.56
CA ILE A 679 12.28 4.15 -2.80
C ILE A 679 12.25 5.67 -2.93
N VAL A 680 11.05 6.25 -3.06
CA VAL A 680 10.84 7.68 -3.36
C VAL A 680 10.74 8.58 -2.12
N GLY A 681 10.73 8.00 -0.92
CA GLY A 681 10.93 8.68 0.34
C GLY A 681 12.40 8.58 0.76
N LYS A 682 12.74 7.59 1.60
CA LYS A 682 14.11 7.40 2.14
C LYS A 682 15.20 7.33 1.07
N GLY A 683 14.93 6.65 -0.04
CA GLY A 683 15.88 6.47 -1.13
C GLY A 683 16.32 7.78 -1.80
N MET A 684 15.54 8.85 -1.65
CA MET A 684 15.81 10.16 -2.24
C MET A 684 16.37 11.21 -1.26
N PHE A 685 16.43 10.90 0.04
CA PHE A 685 16.88 11.88 1.05
C PHE A 685 18.29 12.41 0.81
N ARG A 686 19.20 11.59 0.29
CA ARG A 686 20.54 12.04 -0.03
C ARG A 686 20.52 13.06 -1.16
N ALA A 687 19.82 12.77 -2.24
CA ALA A 687 19.69 13.68 -3.38
C ALA A 687 18.98 15.00 -2.97
N LEU A 688 17.93 14.90 -2.15
CA LEU A 688 17.25 16.07 -1.58
C LEU A 688 18.19 16.94 -0.77
N ARG A 689 18.95 16.38 0.17
CA ARG A 689 19.90 17.13 1.02
C ARG A 689 21.10 17.70 0.22
N THR A 690 21.46 17.03 -0.88
CA THR A 690 22.52 17.55 -1.77
C THR A 690 22.02 18.77 -2.53
N ARG A 691 20.76 18.75 -3.00
CA ARG A 691 20.15 19.88 -3.73
C ARG A 691 19.70 20.99 -2.80
N TYR A 692 19.22 20.65 -1.61
CA TYR A 692 18.68 21.55 -0.59
C TYR A 692 19.40 21.30 0.74
N PRO A 693 20.57 21.92 0.97
CA PRO A 693 21.37 21.71 2.19
C PRO A 693 20.63 22.06 3.50
N GLU A 694 19.65 22.97 3.42
CA GLU A 694 18.76 23.37 4.52
C GLU A 694 17.72 22.30 4.90
N ALA A 695 17.55 21.27 4.10
CA ALA A 695 16.53 20.25 4.29
C ALA A 695 16.78 19.37 5.51
N ASN A 696 15.96 19.53 6.54
CA ASN A 696 15.93 18.72 7.77
C ASN A 696 14.85 17.65 7.66
N ILE A 697 15.18 16.50 7.09
CA ILE A 697 14.24 15.43 6.75
C ILE A 697 14.45 14.24 7.66
N VAL A 698 13.37 13.69 8.24
CA VAL A 698 13.37 12.45 9.00
C VAL A 698 12.33 11.47 8.48
N ALA A 699 12.70 10.18 8.35
CA ALA A 699 11.74 9.12 8.12
C ALA A 699 11.28 8.54 9.46
N VAL A 700 9.97 8.34 9.60
CA VAL A 700 9.36 7.67 10.74
C VAL A 700 8.59 6.47 10.22
N ASP A 701 9.06 5.27 10.58
CA ASP A 701 8.41 4.01 10.22
C ASP A 701 7.31 3.68 11.24
N TYR A 702 6.11 3.43 10.73
CA TYR A 702 4.94 3.01 11.51
C TYR A 702 4.65 1.53 11.27
N ASP A 703 4.48 0.81 12.37
CA ASP A 703 4.20 -0.61 12.40
C ASP A 703 3.42 -0.94 13.68
N PRO A 704 2.50 -1.91 13.69
CA PRO A 704 1.73 -2.25 14.89
C PRO A 704 2.58 -2.71 16.08
N GLY A 705 3.76 -3.29 15.80
CA GLY A 705 4.73 -3.74 16.79
C GLY A 705 5.78 -2.69 17.16
N ALA A 706 5.82 -1.55 16.48
CA ALA A 706 6.83 -0.53 16.72
C ALA A 706 6.58 0.24 18.02
N SER A 707 7.66 0.66 18.66
CA SER A 707 7.58 1.50 19.87
C SER A 707 7.17 2.92 19.53
N GLU A 708 5.98 3.34 19.96
CA GLU A 708 5.50 4.72 19.86
C GLU A 708 6.52 5.72 20.42
N VAL A 709 7.17 5.40 21.53
CA VAL A 709 8.20 6.25 22.16
C VAL A 709 9.36 6.50 21.20
N ASN A 710 9.81 5.47 20.47
CA ASN A 710 10.91 5.62 19.51
C ASN A 710 10.51 6.49 18.32
N GLN A 711 9.28 6.36 17.84
CA GLN A 711 8.74 7.20 16.77
C GLN A 711 8.65 8.66 17.21
N LEU A 712 8.08 8.92 18.38
CA LEU A 712 7.98 10.27 18.97
C LEU A 712 9.36 10.88 19.24
N ASN A 713 10.32 10.10 19.72
CA ASN A 713 11.69 10.59 19.95
C ASN A 713 12.37 11.04 18.66
N ARG A 714 12.17 10.32 17.55
CA ARG A 714 12.67 10.73 16.23
C ARG A 714 12.07 12.06 15.77
N ILE A 715 10.75 12.22 15.94
CA ILE A 715 10.03 13.45 15.62
C ILE A 715 10.58 14.59 16.48
N LYS A 716 10.64 14.42 17.81
CA LYS A 716 11.12 15.46 18.73
C LYS A 716 12.58 15.87 18.49
N LEU A 717 13.45 14.93 18.11
CA LEU A 717 14.83 15.26 17.78
C LEU A 717 14.91 16.17 16.52
N MET A 718 14.12 15.88 15.50
CA MET A 718 14.04 16.71 14.31
C MET A 718 13.44 18.10 14.63
N LEU A 719 12.37 18.14 15.43
CA LEU A 719 11.75 19.41 15.87
C LEU A 719 12.70 20.26 16.71
N ALA A 720 13.53 19.65 17.55
CA ALA A 720 14.55 20.37 18.31
C ALA A 720 15.57 21.07 17.39
N THR A 721 15.95 20.43 16.27
CA THR A 721 16.78 21.08 15.25
C THR A 721 16.06 22.23 14.57
N ALA A 722 14.80 22.04 14.17
CA ALA A 722 13.97 23.10 13.56
C ALA A 722 13.80 24.33 14.44
N LEU A 723 13.72 24.15 15.77
CA LEU A 723 13.57 25.23 16.74
C LEU A 723 14.89 25.99 16.99
N GLN A 724 16.06 25.40 16.70
CA GLN A 724 17.37 26.02 16.87
C GLN A 724 17.82 26.85 15.67
N ASP A 725 17.19 26.63 14.50
CA ASP A 725 17.53 27.33 13.26
C ASP A 725 17.04 28.81 13.32
N PRO A 726 17.96 29.81 13.32
CA PRO A 726 17.58 31.23 13.36
C PRO A 726 16.87 31.67 12.09
N GLU A 727 17.20 31.10 10.93
CA GLU A 727 16.63 31.48 9.61
C GLU A 727 15.20 30.98 9.44
N ALA A 728 14.82 29.91 10.12
CA ALA A 728 13.44 29.40 10.11
C ALA A 728 12.44 30.35 10.83
N ARG A 729 12.93 31.39 11.51
CA ARG A 729 12.11 32.35 12.27
C ARG A 729 11.80 33.64 11.53
N ASP A 730 12.49 33.94 10.44
CA ASP A 730 12.46 35.26 9.78
C ASP A 730 11.49 35.36 8.59
N GLY A 731 10.60 34.38 8.40
CA GLY A 731 9.57 34.44 7.37
C GLY A 731 8.27 35.10 7.86
N ASP A 732 7.77 36.07 7.14
CA ASP A 732 6.47 36.74 7.17
C ASP A 732 5.78 36.88 8.55
N VAL A 733 5.77 38.12 9.06
CA VAL A 733 4.94 38.53 10.19
C VAL A 733 3.46 38.49 9.77
N LEU A 734 2.67 37.65 10.43
CA LEU A 734 1.22 37.66 10.25
C LEU A 734 0.65 39.03 10.65
N GLN A 735 -0.20 39.63 9.81
CA GLN A 735 -0.94 40.85 10.21
C GLN A 735 -1.90 40.56 11.36
N LEU A 736 -1.84 41.34 12.40
CA LEU A 736 -2.28 40.98 13.73
C LEU A 736 -3.30 42.00 14.28
N VAL A 737 -4.18 41.51 15.12
CA VAL A 737 -5.08 42.32 15.91
C VAL A 737 -4.43 42.50 17.29
N ASP A 738 -4.20 43.73 17.71
CA ASP A 738 -3.74 44.05 19.06
C ASP A 738 -4.71 43.45 20.09
N VAL A 739 -4.21 42.51 20.88
CA VAL A 739 -4.93 42.01 22.07
C VAL A 739 -4.22 42.55 23.29
N GLU A 740 -4.89 43.42 24.03
CA GLU A 740 -4.39 43.93 25.33
C GLU A 740 -4.08 42.73 26.26
N GLU A 741 -2.86 42.69 26.80
CA GLU A 741 -2.46 41.72 27.81
C GLU A 741 -3.36 41.85 29.06
N PRO A 742 -3.86 40.74 29.66
CA PRO A 742 -4.49 40.84 30.97
C PRO A 742 -3.45 41.19 32.01
N ALA A 743 -3.75 42.25 32.80
CA ALA A 743 -2.90 42.80 33.83
C ALA A 743 -2.27 41.71 34.73
N SER A 744 -0.94 41.75 34.86
CA SER A 744 -0.16 40.86 35.71
C SER A 744 -0.53 41.00 37.18
N CYS A 745 -1.09 39.97 37.80
CA CYS A 745 -1.13 39.84 39.26
C CYS A 745 0.29 39.51 39.76
N GLY A 746 0.92 40.49 40.37
CA GLY A 746 2.23 40.32 41.02
C GLY A 746 2.17 39.36 42.21
N GLY A 747 3.07 38.40 42.20
CA GLY A 747 3.33 37.48 43.29
C GLY A 747 4.71 36.88 43.16
N SER A 748 5.68 37.41 43.90
CA SER A 748 7.04 36.89 44.06
C SER A 748 7.03 35.57 44.79
N GLY A 749 7.47 34.49 44.11
CA GLY A 749 7.69 33.20 44.73
C GLY A 749 8.68 32.38 43.92
N SER A 750 9.90 32.20 44.46
CA SER A 750 10.94 31.32 43.98
C SER A 750 10.41 29.89 43.82
N VAL A 751 10.45 29.33 42.61
CA VAL A 751 10.09 27.94 42.39
C VAL A 751 11.24 27.24 41.66
N MET A 752 11.71 26.16 42.30
CA MET A 752 12.64 25.21 41.75
C MET A 752 12.08 24.55 40.47
N LEU A 753 12.97 24.32 39.49
CA LEU A 753 12.74 23.57 38.28
C LEU A 753 12.26 22.14 38.59
N GLY A 754 10.96 21.92 38.51
CA GLY A 754 10.36 20.59 38.40
C GLY A 754 9.97 20.30 36.97
N MET A 755 10.45 19.18 36.40
CA MET A 755 10.02 18.69 35.11
C MET A 755 8.48 18.55 35.07
N PRO A 756 7.80 18.98 34.00
CA PRO A 756 6.36 18.75 33.88
C PRO A 756 6.12 17.25 33.62
N THR A 757 5.44 16.59 34.56
CA THR A 757 4.84 15.29 34.38
C THR A 757 3.68 15.40 33.39
N ILE A 758 3.76 14.62 32.31
CA ILE A 758 2.66 14.44 31.35
C ILE A 758 1.47 13.82 32.10
N PRO A 759 0.27 14.38 32.04
CA PRO A 759 -0.91 13.78 32.65
C PRO A 759 -1.32 12.54 31.81
N THR A 760 -1.07 11.35 32.33
CA THR A 760 -1.69 10.12 31.84
C THR A 760 -3.19 10.21 32.09
N ARG A 761 -3.97 10.49 31.04
CA ARG A 761 -5.43 10.30 31.07
C ARG A 761 -5.72 8.80 31.17
N ARG A 762 -5.89 8.30 32.38
CA ARG A 762 -6.70 7.09 32.60
C ARG A 762 -8.16 7.50 32.35
N ALA A 763 -8.70 7.10 31.21
CA ALA A 763 -10.13 7.13 31.00
C ALA A 763 -10.75 6.05 31.89
N ALA A 764 -11.48 6.49 32.91
CA ALA A 764 -12.38 5.61 33.64
C ALA A 764 -13.62 5.40 32.76
N PHE A 765 -13.79 4.20 32.26
CA PHE A 765 -15.06 3.74 31.68
C PHE A 765 -16.02 3.40 32.85
N ARG A 766 -17.16 4.03 32.87
CA ARG A 766 -18.45 3.53 33.29
C ARG A 766 -19.41 3.66 32.12
#